data_0dec89a32f7f9f9b458ca547f778a990
#
_entry.id   0dec89a32f7f9f9b458ca547f778a990
#
_cell.length_a   1.000
_cell.length_b   1.000
_cell.length_c   1.000
_cell.angle_alpha   90.00
_cell.angle_beta   90.00
_cell.angle_gamma   90.00
#
_symmetry.space_group_name_H-M   'P 1'
#
loop_
_entity.id
_entity.type
_entity.pdbx_description
1 polymer ?
#
loop_
_entity_poly.entity_id
_entity_poly.type
_entity_poly.pdbx_seq_one_letter_code
_entity_poly.pdbx_strand_id
1 'polypeptide(L)'
;MTSVCDVTTIPALWSAAETLSPRVRRLRDEFWNFYSRDYTNQVRAFSAGTAWDQVYAPWNWTNVPEMLMFFEGAKAYLLASATKVDLPPGFWQEPLVVRRAIFFRRVVEEYLPVQVLEGELVVGSHFSTAFSRTLTRAEARQYVQAEQRFMKSVKRLSGLGVGNCGAVPGHLIPDYPRVLREGWQALQAQADAVVEDPASTPQQRDLARAISICIDGVQALTERYAAEAEQLAAREGDAQRRAELTEIARICRKVGQEPAETFPEALQSLWFAHMALMVAESYPGPGVSPGRVDQYLYPYYQADLEAGRLTAEEAKEWLECWWIKHNYAYDFQGWVGTNQGINASFGQLITLGGMDERGQDASNELTYLMLDAIQEMNLLEPKPNVRLHARTPNRLLERVVEMIAGSQGSPFLLNFDENSMRALRWAGLPEQELWDYAPVGCLENTLQGCDRSGTVDVNMNIAKAVELALHDGKDAASGEQVGPRTGDPRTFATFEQFLAAFKAQLKGIMELLIAANNVADSGRARFEPTPYVSALVGGCLESGKDVTAGGAKYNFLTVEGVALATVADSLAAVKRLVYEERVVTMSELVRALDANFEGYEPLRQTLLHKAPKYGNDDALADELACEISQFWTNEAFQQVTPETGKRYRGGYLSWNYWVSYAPTTAATPDGRKRGQFLSNGVCPVNGADRLGPTAVVKSVGHLGLETVPNGASHTMSFSPSLLRSAENRHKLAGLLRAYGQVGGTCLQVNVVSPETLRAAQNDPDAYRNLLVRVTGYNAYFVMLGKEIQDEIIARETHAI
;
A
#
# COMPACT_ATOMS: atom_id res chain seq x y z
N MET A 1 -36.12 26.76 11.45
CA MET A 1 -36.25 25.32 11.71
C MET A 1 -35.98 24.61 10.39
N THR A 2 -34.74 24.45 10.04
CA THR A 2 -34.30 23.67 8.89
C THR A 2 -34.10 22.26 9.40
N SER A 3 -34.86 21.30 8.85
CA SER A 3 -34.74 19.87 9.19
C SER A 3 -33.31 19.42 8.92
N VAL A 4 -32.62 19.04 9.97
CA VAL A 4 -31.42 18.23 9.88
C VAL A 4 -31.81 17.00 9.07
N CYS A 5 -31.29 16.84 7.86
CA CYS A 5 -31.40 15.59 7.12
C CYS A 5 -30.78 14.52 7.99
N ASP A 6 -31.63 13.65 8.49
CA ASP A 6 -31.26 12.50 9.28
C ASP A 6 -30.32 11.61 8.43
N VAL A 7 -29.01 11.70 8.67
CA VAL A 7 -27.95 10.98 7.93
C VAL A 7 -28.04 9.47 8.18
N THR A 8 -28.84 9.07 9.17
CA THR A 8 -29.13 7.67 9.52
C THR A 8 -30.12 7.00 8.57
N THR A 9 -30.74 7.75 7.65
CA THR A 9 -31.72 7.22 6.69
C THR A 9 -31.34 7.43 5.23
N ILE A 10 -30.12 7.10 4.86
CA ILE A 10 -29.98 6.45 3.57
C ILE A 10 -30.59 5.06 3.83
N PRO A 11 -31.67 4.65 3.14
CA PRO A 11 -32.10 3.26 3.26
C PRO A 11 -30.85 2.48 2.88
N ALA A 12 -30.27 1.81 3.88
CA ALA A 12 -29.18 0.90 3.64
C ALA A 12 -29.74 -0.03 2.57
N LEU A 13 -29.18 0.01 1.37
CA LEU A 13 -29.36 -1.07 0.41
C LEU A 13 -29.03 -2.40 1.11
N TRP A 14 -28.29 -2.29 2.26
CA TRP A 14 -27.94 -3.37 3.15
C TRP A 14 -27.78 -2.84 4.59
N SER A 15 -28.57 -3.34 5.54
CA SER A 15 -28.24 -3.24 6.96
C SER A 15 -27.21 -4.34 7.28
N ALA A 16 -25.95 -4.10 6.96
CA ALA A 16 -24.85 -5.07 7.09
C ALA A 16 -24.77 -5.74 8.48
N ALA A 17 -25.19 -5.02 9.54
CA ALA A 17 -25.12 -5.53 10.89
C ALA A 17 -26.15 -6.64 11.20
N GLU A 18 -27.23 -6.78 10.41
CA GLU A 18 -28.26 -7.80 10.65
C GLU A 18 -27.89 -9.17 10.07
N THR A 19 -26.97 -9.22 9.11
CA THR A 19 -26.55 -10.45 8.41
C THR A 19 -25.41 -11.18 9.10
N LEU A 20 -24.61 -10.49 9.93
CA LEU A 20 -23.51 -11.09 10.68
C LEU A 20 -24.02 -12.08 11.76
N SER A 21 -23.33 -13.19 11.92
CA SER A 21 -23.58 -14.11 13.02
C SER A 21 -23.37 -13.40 14.38
N PRO A 22 -24.03 -13.88 15.46
CA PRO A 22 -23.81 -13.31 16.80
C PRO A 22 -22.34 -13.33 17.23
N ARG A 23 -21.57 -14.33 16.84
CA ARG A 23 -20.14 -14.50 17.07
C ARG A 23 -19.36 -13.37 16.41
N VAL A 24 -19.49 -13.22 15.10
CA VAL A 24 -18.75 -12.26 14.29
C VAL A 24 -19.10 -10.83 14.71
N ARG A 25 -20.39 -10.57 14.95
CA ARG A 25 -20.83 -9.27 15.44
C ARG A 25 -20.14 -8.90 16.75
N ARG A 26 -20.10 -9.83 17.72
CA ARG A 26 -19.43 -9.59 19.00
C ARG A 26 -17.93 -9.31 18.81
N LEU A 27 -17.22 -10.16 18.08
CA LEU A 27 -15.77 -9.99 17.83
C LEU A 27 -15.47 -8.68 17.13
N ARG A 28 -16.28 -8.27 16.16
CA ARG A 28 -16.15 -6.99 15.46
C ARG A 28 -16.40 -5.82 16.40
N ASP A 29 -17.44 -5.88 17.20
CA ASP A 29 -17.81 -4.79 18.12
C ASP A 29 -16.78 -4.64 19.26
N GLU A 30 -16.24 -5.74 19.78
CA GLU A 30 -15.15 -5.73 20.76
C GLU A 30 -13.88 -5.10 20.15
N PHE A 31 -13.49 -5.51 18.96
CA PHE A 31 -12.39 -4.90 18.22
C PHE A 31 -12.65 -3.40 18.01
N TRP A 32 -13.84 -3.03 17.55
CA TRP A 32 -14.18 -1.66 17.25
C TRP A 32 -14.14 -0.75 18.48
N ASN A 33 -14.63 -1.25 19.62
CA ASN A 33 -14.59 -0.52 20.88
C ASN A 33 -13.15 -0.30 21.37
N PHE A 34 -12.30 -1.31 21.26
CA PHE A 34 -10.87 -1.20 21.58
C PHE A 34 -10.18 -0.18 20.66
N TYR A 35 -10.33 -0.34 19.37
CA TYR A 35 -9.71 0.50 18.35
C TYR A 35 -10.09 1.97 18.52
N SER A 36 -11.38 2.27 18.63
CA SER A 36 -11.85 3.65 18.73
C SER A 36 -11.39 4.33 20.02
N ARG A 37 -11.24 3.60 21.12
CA ARG A 37 -10.77 4.11 22.40
C ARG A 37 -9.29 4.45 22.38
N ASP A 38 -8.46 3.50 22.01
CA ASP A 38 -6.99 3.65 22.13
C ASP A 38 -6.45 4.53 20.99
N TYR A 39 -6.83 4.21 19.78
CA TYR A 39 -6.35 4.88 18.59
C TYR A 39 -6.82 6.33 18.47
N THR A 40 -8.11 6.59 18.69
CA THR A 40 -8.64 7.96 18.64
C THR A 40 -7.94 8.88 19.64
N ASN A 41 -7.61 8.38 20.83
CA ASN A 41 -6.90 9.15 21.84
C ASN A 41 -5.49 9.53 21.38
N GLN A 42 -4.79 8.61 20.69
CA GLN A 42 -3.45 8.89 20.16
C GLN A 42 -3.49 9.91 19.01
N VAL A 43 -4.41 9.75 18.06
CA VAL A 43 -4.58 10.72 16.98
C VAL A 43 -4.96 12.09 17.49
N ARG A 44 -5.84 12.17 18.49
CA ARG A 44 -6.20 13.48 19.12
C ARG A 44 -5.00 14.14 19.79
N ALA A 45 -4.17 13.37 20.49
CA ALA A 45 -2.95 13.89 21.10
C ALA A 45 -2.00 14.44 20.05
N PHE A 46 -1.80 13.70 18.96
CA PHE A 46 -0.97 14.13 17.83
C PHE A 46 -1.53 15.38 17.14
N SER A 47 -2.83 15.40 16.83
CA SER A 47 -3.50 16.55 16.20
C SER A 47 -3.53 17.79 17.09
N ALA A 48 -3.42 17.62 18.42
CA ALA A 48 -3.27 18.72 19.37
C ALA A 48 -1.83 19.29 19.44
N GLY A 49 -0.94 18.83 18.58
CA GLY A 49 0.45 19.30 18.49
C GLY A 49 1.42 18.57 19.40
N THR A 50 1.03 17.43 19.97
CA THR A 50 1.96 16.55 20.67
C THR A 50 2.91 15.95 19.67
N ALA A 51 4.21 16.07 19.88
CA ALA A 51 5.21 15.51 18.99
C ALA A 51 5.08 13.99 18.93
N TRP A 52 5.33 13.41 17.73
CA TRP A 52 5.23 11.98 17.45
C TRP A 52 5.98 11.11 18.47
N ASP A 53 7.23 11.45 18.75
CA ASP A 53 8.07 10.80 19.74
C ASP A 53 7.51 10.87 21.17
N GLN A 54 6.73 11.89 21.51
CA GLN A 54 6.03 11.99 22.78
C GLN A 54 4.79 11.10 22.84
N VAL A 55 4.02 11.01 21.76
CA VAL A 55 2.87 10.09 21.67
C VAL A 55 3.31 8.64 21.76
N TYR A 56 4.44 8.33 21.15
CA TYR A 56 5.03 6.99 21.10
C TYR A 56 6.27 6.82 22.00
N ALA A 57 6.54 7.75 22.92
CA ALA A 57 7.67 7.65 23.83
C ALA A 57 7.76 6.31 24.60
N PRO A 58 6.65 5.64 24.96
CA PRO A 58 6.71 4.27 25.46
C PRO A 58 7.17 3.24 24.42
N TRP A 59 7.11 3.58 23.14
CA TRP A 59 7.44 2.73 22.00
C TRP A 59 8.79 3.14 21.43
N ASN A 60 9.85 2.69 22.07
CA ASN A 60 11.16 2.88 21.48
C ASN A 60 11.27 1.94 20.26
N TRP A 61 11.29 2.52 19.07
CA TRP A 61 11.41 1.84 17.78
C TRP A 61 12.51 0.78 17.69
N THR A 62 13.53 0.92 18.51
CA THR A 62 14.64 -0.02 18.58
C THR A 62 14.42 -1.17 19.56
N ASN A 63 13.40 -1.12 20.40
CA ASN A 63 13.31 -1.98 21.58
C ASN A 63 11.93 -2.58 21.88
N VAL A 64 10.86 -2.18 21.18
CA VAL A 64 9.49 -2.55 21.51
C VAL A 64 8.75 -2.92 20.25
N PRO A 65 7.76 -3.81 20.30
CA PRO A 65 6.85 -4.03 19.18
C PRO A 65 6.19 -2.70 18.77
N GLU A 66 6.25 -2.40 17.50
CA GLU A 66 5.79 -1.12 16.94
C GLU A 66 4.30 -1.09 16.73
N MET A 67 3.62 -2.18 17.03
CA MET A 67 2.20 -2.34 16.78
C MET A 67 1.40 -2.25 18.05
N LEU A 68 0.39 -1.42 18.02
CA LEU A 68 -0.68 -1.50 19.01
C LEU A 68 -1.47 -2.78 18.75
N MET A 69 -1.51 -3.62 19.73
CA MET A 69 -2.17 -4.90 19.62
C MET A 69 -3.54 -4.83 20.26
N PHE A 70 -4.46 -5.57 19.70
CA PHE A 70 -5.78 -5.80 20.29
C PHE A 70 -5.68 -6.32 21.74
N PHE A 71 -4.67 -7.11 22.03
CA PHE A 71 -4.44 -7.65 23.38
C PHE A 71 -3.69 -6.64 24.27
N GLU A 72 -4.41 -5.91 25.10
CA GLU A 72 -3.77 -4.97 26.06
C GLU A 72 -2.77 -5.67 27.00
N GLY A 73 -3.09 -6.86 27.45
CA GLY A 73 -2.19 -7.67 28.28
C GLY A 73 -0.91 -8.06 27.55
N ALA A 74 -1.01 -8.39 26.26
CA ALA A 74 0.12 -8.67 25.40
C ALA A 74 1.02 -7.45 25.19
N LYS A 75 0.43 -6.27 24.97
CA LYS A 75 1.15 -4.99 24.88
C LYS A 75 2.00 -4.73 26.13
N ALA A 76 1.41 -4.84 27.31
CA ALA A 76 2.13 -4.62 28.57
C ALA A 76 3.26 -5.63 28.76
N TYR A 77 3.03 -6.90 28.42
CA TYR A 77 4.03 -7.96 28.50
C TYR A 77 5.22 -7.71 27.57
N LEU A 78 4.94 -7.34 26.32
CA LEU A 78 5.99 -7.09 25.34
C LEU A 78 6.83 -5.85 25.68
N LEU A 79 6.20 -4.79 26.19
CA LEU A 79 6.92 -3.62 26.73
C LEU A 79 7.88 -4.01 27.87
N ALA A 80 7.44 -4.88 28.77
CA ALA A 80 8.25 -5.33 29.90
C ALA A 80 9.37 -6.31 29.50
N SER A 81 9.12 -7.17 28.51
CA SER A 81 10.03 -8.27 28.12
C SER A 81 10.91 -7.96 26.92
N ALA A 82 10.58 -6.93 26.12
CA ALA A 82 11.31 -6.57 24.91
C ALA A 82 12.81 -6.34 25.08
N THR A 83 13.28 -6.09 26.29
CA THR A 83 14.71 -5.96 26.63
C THR A 83 15.40 -7.25 27.05
N LYS A 84 14.68 -8.36 27.19
CA LYS A 84 15.14 -9.56 27.90
C LYS A 84 15.09 -10.86 27.11
N VAL A 85 15.22 -10.78 25.78
CA VAL A 85 15.32 -12.02 25.00
C VAL A 85 16.62 -12.71 25.32
N ASP A 86 16.54 -13.89 25.95
CA ASP A 86 17.71 -14.69 26.31
C ASP A 86 18.27 -15.36 25.06
N LEU A 87 19.50 -15.05 24.75
CA LEU A 87 20.21 -15.54 23.58
C LEU A 87 21.05 -16.78 23.94
N PRO A 88 21.05 -17.83 23.07
CA PRO A 88 21.81 -19.05 23.38
C PRO A 88 23.34 -18.78 23.35
N PRO A 89 24.11 -19.65 24.06
CA PRO A 89 25.57 -19.63 23.93
C PRO A 89 26.01 -19.75 22.46
N GLY A 90 27.01 -19.03 22.06
CA GLY A 90 27.50 -19.04 20.68
C GLY A 90 26.75 -18.12 19.70
N PHE A 91 25.65 -17.47 20.11
CA PHE A 91 24.82 -16.61 19.24
C PHE A 91 25.66 -15.57 18.47
N TRP A 92 26.60 -14.91 19.12
CA TRP A 92 27.40 -13.84 18.50
C TRP A 92 28.46 -14.31 17.51
N GLN A 93 28.75 -15.61 17.46
CA GLN A 93 29.65 -16.26 16.51
C GLN A 93 28.93 -16.66 15.21
N GLU A 94 27.62 -16.71 15.23
CA GLU A 94 26.79 -17.04 14.06
C GLU A 94 26.77 -15.91 13.03
N PRO A 95 26.63 -16.24 11.73
CA PRO A 95 26.33 -15.26 10.69
C PRO A 95 25.07 -14.45 11.01
N LEU A 96 24.98 -13.20 10.54
CA LEU A 96 23.86 -12.31 10.86
C LEU A 96 22.51 -12.90 10.48
N VAL A 97 22.38 -13.54 9.32
CA VAL A 97 21.14 -14.17 8.87
C VAL A 97 20.68 -15.27 9.82
N VAL A 98 21.60 -16.04 10.34
CA VAL A 98 21.34 -17.09 11.35
C VAL A 98 20.98 -16.47 12.70
N ARG A 99 21.65 -15.40 13.12
CA ARG A 99 21.29 -14.67 14.35
C ARG A 99 19.87 -14.11 14.27
N ARG A 100 19.45 -13.60 13.10
CA ARG A 100 18.07 -13.16 12.85
C ARG A 100 17.08 -14.29 13.06
N ALA A 101 17.37 -15.46 12.51
CA ALA A 101 16.51 -16.63 12.65
C ALA A 101 16.43 -17.13 14.08
N ILE A 102 17.56 -17.22 14.79
CA ILE A 102 17.60 -17.60 16.20
C ILE A 102 16.80 -16.60 17.06
N PHE A 103 16.96 -15.31 16.82
CA PHE A 103 16.20 -14.28 17.54
C PHE A 103 14.71 -14.40 17.26
N PHE A 104 14.29 -14.54 16.00
CA PHE A 104 12.91 -14.77 15.62
C PHE A 104 12.34 -16.00 16.34
N ARG A 105 13.02 -17.14 16.25
CA ARG A 105 12.61 -18.39 16.91
C ARG A 105 12.41 -18.18 18.41
N ARG A 106 13.38 -17.58 19.12
CA ARG A 106 13.26 -17.31 20.55
C ARG A 106 12.06 -16.45 20.90
N VAL A 107 11.78 -15.42 20.09
CA VAL A 107 10.62 -14.54 20.29
C VAL A 107 9.33 -15.33 20.18
N VAL A 108 9.13 -16.11 19.11
CA VAL A 108 7.88 -16.83 18.89
C VAL A 108 7.71 -18.06 19.81
N GLU A 109 8.80 -18.68 20.23
CA GLU A 109 8.77 -19.80 21.18
C GLU A 109 8.43 -19.37 22.60
N GLU A 110 8.94 -18.23 23.08
CA GLU A 110 8.93 -17.94 24.52
C GLU A 110 8.33 -16.58 24.87
N TYR A 111 8.49 -15.57 24.02
CA TYR A 111 8.16 -14.21 24.39
C TYR A 111 6.84 -13.71 23.79
N LEU A 112 6.42 -14.31 22.68
CA LEU A 112 5.19 -13.96 22.04
C LEU A 112 3.99 -14.36 22.90
N PRO A 113 3.10 -13.44 23.30
CA PRO A 113 1.88 -13.81 23.99
C PRO A 113 1.00 -14.66 23.07
N VAL A 114 0.45 -15.71 23.64
CA VAL A 114 -0.54 -16.56 22.99
C VAL A 114 -1.86 -16.37 23.71
N GLN A 115 -2.91 -16.04 22.95
CA GLN A 115 -4.24 -15.85 23.51
C GLN A 115 -5.28 -16.30 22.48
N VAL A 116 -6.26 -17.05 22.93
CA VAL A 116 -7.48 -17.38 22.19
C VAL A 116 -8.61 -16.53 22.74
N LEU A 117 -9.17 -15.64 21.93
CA LEU A 117 -10.27 -14.79 22.34
C LEU A 117 -11.58 -15.61 22.45
N GLU A 118 -12.49 -15.09 23.26
CA GLU A 118 -13.79 -15.70 23.42
C GLU A 118 -14.55 -15.72 22.08
N GLY A 119 -14.87 -16.93 21.61
CA GLY A 119 -15.63 -17.17 20.39
C GLY A 119 -14.88 -17.05 19.08
N GLU A 120 -13.59 -16.74 19.05
CA GLU A 120 -12.86 -16.75 17.77
C GLU A 120 -12.66 -18.20 17.27
N LEU A 121 -12.61 -18.34 15.94
CA LEU A 121 -12.35 -19.59 15.23
C LEU A 121 -10.93 -19.63 14.67
N VAL A 122 -10.45 -18.51 14.14
CA VAL A 122 -9.07 -18.33 13.68
C VAL A 122 -8.27 -17.64 14.79
N VAL A 123 -7.18 -18.24 15.22
CA VAL A 123 -6.39 -17.75 16.36
C VAL A 123 -5.08 -17.07 15.93
N GLY A 124 -4.58 -16.16 16.73
CA GLY A 124 -3.36 -15.40 16.47
C GLY A 124 -3.56 -13.90 16.33
N SER A 125 -2.51 -13.11 16.50
CA SER A 125 -2.52 -11.66 16.35
C SER A 125 -1.21 -11.14 15.76
N HIS A 126 -1.27 -9.97 15.09
CA HIS A 126 -0.09 -9.30 14.56
C HIS A 126 0.75 -8.66 15.64
N PHE A 127 2.05 -8.66 15.45
CA PHE A 127 3.01 -7.76 16.10
C PHE A 127 4.37 -7.90 15.46
N SER A 128 5.28 -6.99 15.80
CA SER A 128 6.62 -6.89 15.28
C SER A 128 7.63 -6.67 16.39
N THR A 129 8.89 -6.99 16.13
CA THR A 129 10.00 -6.78 17.05
C THR A 129 11.20 -6.16 16.36
N ALA A 130 11.97 -5.34 17.07
CA ALA A 130 13.17 -4.72 16.52
C ALA A 130 14.36 -5.67 16.45
N PHE A 131 14.78 -6.03 15.25
CA PHE A 131 15.92 -6.91 15.01
C PHE A 131 17.30 -6.24 15.16
N SER A 132 17.38 -4.93 15.41
CA SER A 132 18.64 -4.22 15.67
C SER A 132 19.48 -4.88 16.78
N ARG A 133 18.84 -5.64 17.67
CA ARG A 133 19.49 -6.41 18.75
C ARG A 133 20.33 -7.59 18.28
N THR A 134 20.17 -8.02 17.04
CA THR A 134 20.97 -9.11 16.46
C THR A 134 22.28 -8.62 15.86
N LEU A 135 22.52 -7.32 15.84
CA LEU A 135 23.75 -6.71 15.35
C LEU A 135 24.82 -6.72 16.43
N THR A 136 26.04 -7.13 16.10
CA THR A 136 27.21 -6.92 16.96
C THR A 136 27.48 -5.41 17.12
N ARG A 137 28.28 -5.02 18.11
CA ARG A 137 28.65 -3.61 18.30
C ARG A 137 29.35 -3.00 17.07
N ALA A 138 30.07 -3.80 16.29
CA ALA A 138 30.73 -3.35 15.07
C ALA A 138 29.72 -3.12 13.96
N GLU A 139 28.81 -4.07 13.70
CA GLU A 139 27.75 -3.98 12.73
C GLU A 139 26.79 -2.83 13.06
N ALA A 140 26.36 -2.69 14.32
CA ALA A 140 25.50 -1.60 14.76
C ALA A 140 26.12 -0.22 14.50
N ARG A 141 27.44 -0.06 14.71
CA ARG A 141 28.14 1.19 14.36
C ARG A 141 28.13 1.46 12.86
N GLN A 142 28.33 0.43 12.04
CA GLN A 142 28.30 0.57 10.59
C GLN A 142 26.88 0.88 10.11
N TYR A 143 25.88 0.22 10.67
CA TYR A 143 24.47 0.48 10.39
C TYR A 143 24.08 1.93 10.69
N VAL A 144 24.37 2.41 11.89
CA VAL A 144 24.11 3.80 12.29
C VAL A 144 24.85 4.81 11.39
N GLN A 145 26.08 4.52 10.97
CA GLN A 145 26.81 5.38 10.02
C GLN A 145 26.15 5.40 8.63
N ALA A 146 25.63 4.27 8.14
CA ALA A 146 24.89 4.21 6.88
C ALA A 146 23.57 4.99 7.00
N GLU A 147 22.83 4.76 8.08
CA GLU A 147 21.59 5.47 8.38
C GLU A 147 21.79 7.00 8.47
N GLN A 148 22.82 7.46 9.18
CA GLN A 148 23.12 8.88 9.27
C GLN A 148 23.44 9.51 7.92
N ARG A 149 24.19 8.83 7.05
CA ARG A 149 24.46 9.30 5.68
C ARG A 149 23.18 9.38 4.85
N PHE A 150 22.37 8.34 4.91
CA PHE A 150 21.07 8.29 4.26
C PHE A 150 20.15 9.42 4.75
N MET A 151 19.94 9.53 6.06
CA MET A 151 19.06 10.53 6.66
C MET A 151 19.51 11.97 6.37
N LYS A 152 20.82 12.24 6.28
CA LYS A 152 21.34 13.54 5.88
C LYS A 152 20.88 13.91 4.45
N SER A 153 20.96 12.95 3.53
CA SER A 153 20.53 13.14 2.14
C SER A 153 19.02 13.33 2.03
N VAL A 154 18.25 12.46 2.67
CA VAL A 154 16.78 12.50 2.64
C VAL A 154 16.25 13.79 3.26
N LYS A 155 16.73 14.17 4.45
CA LYS A 155 16.30 15.42 5.10
C LYS A 155 16.56 16.65 4.22
N ARG A 156 17.70 16.68 3.53
CA ARG A 156 18.00 17.76 2.57
C ARG A 156 17.01 17.74 1.40
N LEU A 157 16.84 16.59 0.75
CA LEU A 157 15.98 16.47 -0.44
C LEU A 157 14.51 16.74 -0.11
N SER A 158 14.01 16.19 0.99
CA SER A 158 12.64 16.48 1.47
C SER A 158 12.44 17.95 1.86
N GLY A 159 13.43 18.53 2.55
CA GLY A 159 13.37 19.96 2.95
C GLY A 159 13.34 20.91 1.76
N LEU A 160 13.97 20.53 0.64
CA LEU A 160 13.92 21.25 -0.62
C LEU A 160 12.67 20.90 -1.47
N GLY A 161 11.81 20.00 -1.02
CA GLY A 161 10.66 19.58 -1.78
C GLY A 161 10.96 18.75 -3.04
N VAL A 162 12.16 18.18 -3.15
CA VAL A 162 12.58 17.35 -4.28
C VAL A 162 11.87 16.00 -4.23
N GLY A 163 11.79 15.40 -3.04
CA GLY A 163 11.19 14.10 -2.85
C GLY A 163 11.59 13.43 -1.53
N ASN A 164 11.09 12.23 -1.33
CA ASN A 164 11.44 11.36 -0.22
C ASN A 164 11.87 10.00 -0.75
N CYS A 165 12.67 9.25 0.02
CA CYS A 165 13.04 7.89 -0.33
C CYS A 165 13.41 7.08 0.91
N GLY A 166 13.43 5.75 0.76
CA GLY A 166 13.84 4.80 1.79
C GLY A 166 13.58 3.36 1.36
N ALA A 167 14.38 2.43 1.84
CA ALA A 167 14.13 1.01 1.61
C ALA A 167 12.95 0.55 2.47
N VAL A 168 11.81 0.37 1.85
CA VAL A 168 10.56 0.01 2.52
C VAL A 168 10.52 -1.49 2.78
N PRO A 169 10.28 -1.95 4.02
CA PRO A 169 10.00 -3.35 4.30
C PRO A 169 8.61 -3.77 3.80
N GLY A 170 8.34 -5.06 3.73
CA GLY A 170 7.05 -5.56 3.23
C GLY A 170 6.85 -5.32 1.74
N HIS A 171 5.66 -4.88 1.33
CA HIS A 171 5.25 -4.64 -0.05
C HIS A 171 5.53 -5.85 -0.97
N LEU A 172 5.06 -7.01 -0.55
CA LEU A 172 5.16 -8.27 -1.28
C LEU A 172 3.95 -9.16 -0.98
N ILE A 173 3.74 -10.14 -1.80
CA ILE A 173 2.78 -11.22 -1.58
C ILE A 173 3.60 -12.50 -1.42
N PRO A 174 3.66 -13.08 -0.22
CA PRO A 174 4.34 -14.35 0.02
C PRO A 174 3.70 -15.51 -0.74
N ASP A 175 4.44 -16.59 -0.93
CA ASP A 175 3.95 -17.83 -1.53
C ASP A 175 3.09 -18.63 -0.52
N TYR A 176 1.98 -18.02 -0.08
CA TYR A 176 1.02 -18.69 0.77
C TYR A 176 0.45 -19.96 0.14
N PRO A 177 0.13 -19.99 -1.17
CA PRO A 177 -0.30 -21.22 -1.84
C PRO A 177 0.65 -22.41 -1.61
N ARG A 178 1.96 -22.16 -1.60
CA ARG A 178 2.96 -23.19 -1.34
C ARG A 178 2.89 -23.73 0.08
N VAL A 179 2.78 -22.84 1.06
CA VAL A 179 2.61 -23.23 2.48
C VAL A 179 1.38 -24.11 2.66
N LEU A 180 0.25 -23.71 2.04
CA LEU A 180 -1.00 -24.47 2.14
C LEU A 180 -0.89 -25.86 1.51
N ARG A 181 -0.22 -25.99 0.36
CA ARG A 181 -0.12 -27.26 -0.39
C ARG A 181 0.95 -28.21 0.14
N GLU A 182 2.08 -27.68 0.62
CA GLU A 182 3.25 -28.50 0.97
C GLU A 182 3.39 -28.66 2.50
N GLY A 183 2.94 -27.69 3.29
CA GLY A 183 3.15 -27.63 4.72
C GLY A 183 4.57 -27.24 5.13
N TRP A 184 4.76 -26.91 6.40
CA TRP A 184 6.03 -26.42 6.90
C TRP A 184 7.12 -27.50 6.94
N GLN A 185 6.79 -28.75 7.18
CA GLN A 185 7.77 -29.87 7.17
C GLN A 185 8.43 -30.05 5.82
N ALA A 186 7.67 -29.96 4.73
CA ALA A 186 8.24 -30.08 3.39
C ALA A 186 9.14 -28.89 3.04
N LEU A 187 8.74 -27.68 3.44
CA LEU A 187 9.57 -26.49 3.25
C LEU A 187 10.87 -26.56 4.05
N GLN A 188 10.81 -27.09 5.27
CA GLN A 188 11.98 -27.32 6.11
C GLN A 188 12.92 -28.36 5.49
N ALA A 189 12.37 -29.48 5.03
CA ALA A 189 13.16 -30.53 4.37
C ALA A 189 13.90 -30.03 3.12
N GLN A 190 13.30 -29.10 2.36
CA GLN A 190 13.96 -28.46 1.23
C GLN A 190 15.14 -27.58 1.67
N ALA A 191 14.98 -26.80 2.75
CA ALA A 191 16.07 -26.01 3.32
C ALA A 191 17.18 -26.92 3.86
N ASP A 192 16.84 -27.96 4.60
CA ASP A 192 17.81 -28.91 5.15
C ASP A 192 18.60 -29.63 4.06
N ALA A 193 17.96 -29.99 2.93
CA ALA A 193 18.62 -30.56 1.78
C ALA A 193 19.73 -29.63 1.21
N VAL A 194 19.49 -28.30 1.18
CA VAL A 194 20.51 -27.32 0.79
C VAL A 194 21.66 -27.27 1.80
N VAL A 195 21.38 -27.41 3.09
CA VAL A 195 22.41 -27.45 4.15
C VAL A 195 23.30 -28.67 4.00
N GLU A 196 22.72 -29.83 3.66
CA GLU A 196 23.40 -31.11 3.51
C GLU A 196 24.14 -31.27 2.18
N ASP A 197 23.77 -30.52 1.14
CA ASP A 197 24.38 -30.61 -0.19
C ASP A 197 25.85 -30.12 -0.14
N PRO A 198 26.83 -31.00 -0.46
CA PRO A 198 28.23 -30.61 -0.54
C PRO A 198 28.52 -29.50 -1.58
N ALA A 199 27.69 -29.39 -2.61
CA ALA A 199 27.83 -28.39 -3.67
C ALA A 199 27.36 -26.98 -3.24
N SER A 200 26.58 -26.88 -2.18
CA SER A 200 26.11 -25.59 -1.66
C SER A 200 27.27 -24.70 -1.18
N THR A 201 27.19 -23.43 -1.50
CA THR A 201 28.14 -22.43 -0.96
C THR A 201 27.87 -22.18 0.53
N PRO A 202 28.84 -21.65 1.28
CA PRO A 202 28.63 -21.27 2.67
C PRO A 202 27.42 -20.33 2.84
N GLN A 203 27.23 -19.36 1.93
CA GLN A 203 26.12 -18.41 1.98
C GLN A 203 24.76 -19.12 1.77
N GLN A 204 24.69 -20.06 0.84
CA GLN A 204 23.46 -20.86 0.64
C GLN A 204 23.12 -21.66 1.89
N ARG A 205 24.12 -22.32 2.49
CA ARG A 205 23.93 -23.09 3.73
C ARG A 205 23.49 -22.21 4.90
N ASP A 206 24.07 -21.03 5.05
CA ASP A 206 23.72 -20.11 6.14
C ASP A 206 22.28 -19.62 6.01
N LEU A 207 21.81 -19.27 4.79
CA LEU A 207 20.43 -18.87 4.54
C LEU A 207 19.47 -20.06 4.74
N ALA A 208 19.78 -21.22 4.19
CA ALA A 208 18.97 -22.41 4.32
C ALA A 208 18.82 -22.85 5.79
N ARG A 209 19.91 -22.86 6.54
CA ARG A 209 19.91 -23.10 7.99
C ARG A 209 19.04 -22.06 8.74
N ALA A 210 19.14 -20.80 8.37
CA ALA A 210 18.32 -19.74 8.96
C ALA A 210 16.84 -19.93 8.66
N ILE A 211 16.49 -20.33 7.43
CA ILE A 211 15.11 -20.67 7.05
C ILE A 211 14.60 -21.84 7.91
N SER A 212 15.35 -22.92 8.03
CA SER A 212 14.97 -24.08 8.85
C SER A 212 14.72 -23.68 10.31
N ILE A 213 15.58 -22.86 10.91
CA ILE A 213 15.41 -22.32 12.27
C ILE A 213 14.13 -21.46 12.39
N CYS A 214 13.80 -20.68 11.39
CA CYS A 214 12.55 -19.90 11.40
C CYS A 214 11.32 -20.81 11.35
N ILE A 215 11.36 -21.88 10.58
CA ILE A 215 10.28 -22.86 10.48
C ILE A 215 10.08 -23.57 11.82
N ASP A 216 11.16 -23.98 12.50
CA ASP A 216 11.06 -24.51 13.89
C ASP A 216 10.30 -23.54 14.80
N GLY A 217 10.58 -22.23 14.66
CA GLY A 217 9.87 -21.20 15.45
C GLY A 217 8.36 -21.16 15.16
N VAL A 218 7.95 -21.25 13.89
CA VAL A 218 6.54 -21.29 13.50
C VAL A 218 5.86 -22.55 14.06
N GLN A 219 6.51 -23.69 13.95
CA GLN A 219 5.98 -24.96 14.49
C GLN A 219 5.78 -24.88 16.00
N ALA A 220 6.75 -24.30 16.73
CA ALA A 220 6.61 -24.08 18.17
C ALA A 220 5.48 -23.09 18.50
N LEU A 221 5.29 -22.05 17.71
CA LEU A 221 4.22 -21.08 17.89
C LEU A 221 2.84 -21.74 17.72
N THR A 222 2.66 -22.54 16.68
CA THR A 222 1.38 -23.24 16.42
C THR A 222 1.06 -24.24 17.53
N GLU A 223 2.06 -24.95 18.08
CA GLU A 223 1.88 -25.83 19.23
C GLU A 223 1.49 -25.07 20.50
N ARG A 224 2.03 -23.86 20.73
CA ARG A 224 1.63 -23.01 21.85
C ARG A 224 0.16 -22.60 21.77
N TYR A 225 -0.33 -22.24 20.57
CA TYR A 225 -1.75 -21.95 20.34
C TYR A 225 -2.62 -23.20 20.53
N ALA A 226 -2.15 -24.36 20.09
CA ALA A 226 -2.85 -25.63 20.32
C ALA A 226 -2.98 -25.95 21.81
N ALA A 227 -1.88 -25.82 22.55
CA ALA A 227 -1.88 -26.07 24.01
C ALA A 227 -2.78 -25.08 24.76
N GLU A 228 -2.81 -23.80 24.37
CA GLU A 228 -3.73 -22.82 24.97
C GLU A 228 -5.20 -23.16 24.70
N ALA A 229 -5.52 -23.53 23.47
CA ALA A 229 -6.88 -23.95 23.10
C ALA A 229 -7.32 -25.21 23.88
N GLU A 230 -6.46 -26.21 24.09
CA GLU A 230 -6.72 -27.39 24.91
C GLU A 230 -6.95 -27.04 26.38
N GLN A 231 -6.15 -26.15 26.95
CA GLN A 231 -6.33 -25.71 28.33
C GLN A 231 -7.67 -25.01 28.53
N LEU A 232 -8.08 -24.20 27.55
CA LEU A 232 -9.38 -23.54 27.55
C LEU A 232 -10.51 -24.58 27.38
N ALA A 233 -10.37 -25.51 26.44
CA ALA A 233 -11.36 -26.58 26.23
C ALA A 233 -11.58 -27.43 27.51
N ALA A 234 -10.54 -27.71 28.25
CA ALA A 234 -10.62 -28.47 29.51
C ALA A 234 -11.41 -27.74 30.61
N ARG A 235 -11.56 -26.41 30.52
CA ARG A 235 -12.25 -25.57 31.50
C ARG A 235 -13.61 -25.11 31.02
N GLU A 236 -13.89 -25.29 29.71
CA GLU A 236 -15.09 -24.76 29.05
C GLU A 236 -16.34 -25.58 29.45
N GLY A 237 -17.36 -24.89 29.95
CA GLY A 237 -18.63 -25.49 30.34
C GLY A 237 -19.59 -25.73 29.18
N ASP A 238 -19.54 -24.85 28.18
CA ASP A 238 -20.38 -24.99 26.99
C ASP A 238 -19.84 -26.07 26.06
N ALA A 239 -20.70 -27.03 25.70
CA ALA A 239 -20.30 -28.19 24.91
C ALA A 239 -19.89 -27.83 23.47
N GLN A 240 -20.55 -26.84 22.87
CA GLN A 240 -20.24 -26.39 21.52
C GLN A 240 -18.90 -25.69 21.52
N ARG A 241 -18.70 -24.74 22.42
CA ARG A 241 -17.40 -24.00 22.51
C ARG A 241 -16.25 -24.92 22.85
N ARG A 242 -16.47 -25.94 23.72
CA ARG A 242 -15.45 -26.96 24.01
C ARG A 242 -15.05 -27.74 22.77
N ALA A 243 -16.02 -28.14 21.94
CA ALA A 243 -15.73 -28.80 20.67
C ALA A 243 -14.95 -27.90 19.70
N GLU A 244 -15.33 -26.63 19.59
CA GLU A 244 -14.61 -25.65 18.77
C GLU A 244 -13.15 -25.46 19.24
N LEU A 245 -12.93 -25.33 20.56
CA LEU A 245 -11.57 -25.19 21.10
C LEU A 245 -10.72 -26.43 20.87
N THR A 246 -11.35 -27.63 20.95
CA THR A 246 -10.65 -28.89 20.62
C THR A 246 -10.27 -28.94 19.14
N GLU A 247 -11.17 -28.49 18.26
CA GLU A 247 -10.88 -28.44 16.82
C GLU A 247 -9.82 -27.37 16.48
N ILE A 248 -9.85 -26.22 17.13
CA ILE A 248 -8.80 -25.19 17.00
C ILE A 248 -7.43 -25.77 17.38
N ALA A 249 -7.35 -26.52 18.49
CA ALA A 249 -6.11 -27.17 18.91
C ALA A 249 -5.61 -28.19 17.86
N ARG A 250 -6.51 -28.99 17.31
CA ARG A 250 -6.19 -29.96 16.25
C ARG A 250 -5.66 -29.24 15.00
N ILE A 251 -6.40 -28.23 14.55
CA ILE A 251 -6.02 -27.44 13.37
C ILE A 251 -4.64 -26.81 13.57
N CYS A 252 -4.39 -26.14 14.69
CA CYS A 252 -3.11 -25.49 14.98
C CYS A 252 -1.93 -26.47 14.89
N ARG A 253 -2.05 -27.68 15.47
CA ARG A 253 -0.99 -28.70 15.37
C ARG A 253 -0.78 -29.17 13.96
N LYS A 254 -1.85 -29.48 13.25
CA LYS A 254 -1.76 -29.99 11.88
C LYS A 254 -1.09 -28.97 10.98
N VAL A 255 -1.60 -27.74 10.92
CA VAL A 255 -1.08 -26.71 9.98
C VAL A 255 0.29 -26.16 10.38
N GLY A 256 0.76 -26.41 11.58
CA GLY A 256 2.14 -26.15 11.99
C GLY A 256 3.15 -27.11 11.35
N GLN A 257 2.72 -28.21 10.80
CA GLN A 257 3.57 -29.29 10.27
C GLN A 257 3.20 -29.62 8.82
N GLU A 258 1.96 -30.02 8.61
CA GLU A 258 1.41 -30.65 7.43
C GLU A 258 0.66 -29.67 6.53
N PRO A 259 0.39 -30.02 5.27
CA PRO A 259 -0.46 -29.23 4.38
C PRO A 259 -1.90 -29.13 4.92
N ALA A 260 -2.60 -28.06 4.53
CA ALA A 260 -4.01 -27.92 4.77
C ALA A 260 -4.82 -28.88 3.88
N GLU A 261 -5.91 -29.43 4.42
CA GLU A 261 -6.85 -30.31 3.71
C GLU A 261 -8.27 -29.76 3.72
N THR A 262 -8.59 -28.86 4.65
CA THR A 262 -9.90 -28.25 4.81
C THR A 262 -9.83 -26.73 4.73
N PHE A 263 -10.96 -26.09 4.48
CA PHE A 263 -11.05 -24.63 4.41
C PHE A 263 -10.67 -23.94 5.75
N PRO A 264 -11.13 -24.40 6.92
CA PRO A 264 -10.65 -23.91 8.21
C PRO A 264 -9.13 -24.05 8.41
N GLU A 265 -8.57 -25.22 8.03
CA GLU A 265 -7.12 -25.44 8.09
C GLU A 265 -6.36 -24.46 7.16
N ALA A 266 -6.87 -24.24 5.95
CA ALA A 266 -6.26 -23.31 5.01
C ALA A 266 -6.27 -21.86 5.54
N LEU A 267 -7.38 -21.40 6.12
CA LEU A 267 -7.49 -20.07 6.74
C LEU A 267 -6.54 -19.90 7.92
N GLN A 268 -6.45 -20.91 8.80
CA GLN A 268 -5.54 -20.85 9.96
C GLN A 268 -4.06 -20.90 9.55
N SER A 269 -3.71 -21.77 8.59
CA SER A 269 -2.35 -21.86 8.04
C SER A 269 -1.92 -20.56 7.39
N LEU A 270 -2.79 -19.99 6.54
CA LEU A 270 -2.58 -18.67 5.94
C LEU A 270 -2.34 -17.59 7.00
N TRP A 271 -3.18 -17.58 8.05
CA TRP A 271 -3.05 -16.60 9.11
C TRP A 271 -1.76 -16.74 9.91
N PHE A 272 -1.34 -17.94 10.28
CA PHE A 272 -0.06 -18.14 10.96
C PHE A 272 1.14 -17.72 10.11
N ALA A 273 1.12 -18.04 8.82
CA ALA A 273 2.18 -17.61 7.92
C ALA A 273 2.24 -16.08 7.79
N HIS A 274 1.08 -15.42 7.69
CA HIS A 274 0.98 -13.97 7.59
C HIS A 274 1.38 -13.25 8.90
N MET A 275 0.89 -13.74 10.03
CA MET A 275 1.20 -13.21 11.34
C MET A 275 2.69 -13.31 11.68
N ALA A 276 3.31 -14.47 11.41
CA ALA A 276 4.73 -14.69 11.67
C ALA A 276 5.63 -13.78 10.80
N LEU A 277 5.15 -13.36 9.64
CA LEU A 277 5.86 -12.40 8.80
C LEU A 277 5.96 -11.03 9.46
N MET A 278 4.90 -10.57 10.13
CA MET A 278 4.93 -9.32 10.90
C MET A 278 5.93 -9.38 12.06
N VAL A 279 6.10 -10.55 12.67
CA VAL A 279 7.15 -10.77 13.68
C VAL A 279 8.53 -10.74 13.07
N ALA A 280 8.69 -11.29 11.86
CA ALA A 280 9.98 -11.42 11.18
C ALA A 280 10.50 -10.09 10.63
N GLU A 281 9.63 -9.20 10.21
CA GLU A 281 10.01 -7.84 9.81
C GLU A 281 10.28 -6.98 11.03
N SER A 282 11.34 -6.19 11.02
CA SER A 282 11.69 -5.34 12.17
C SER A 282 10.81 -4.10 12.34
N TYR A 283 10.11 -3.74 11.31
CA TYR A 283 9.01 -2.78 11.27
C TYR A 283 7.83 -3.49 10.62
N PRO A 284 6.60 -3.27 11.08
CA PRO A 284 5.46 -3.85 10.38
C PRO A 284 5.53 -3.40 8.94
N GLY A 285 5.88 -4.32 8.06
CA GLY A 285 6.07 -4.03 6.66
C GLY A 285 4.75 -3.60 6.04
N PRO A 286 4.50 -2.29 5.85
CA PRO A 286 3.29 -1.89 5.18
C PRO A 286 3.22 -2.60 3.84
N GLY A 287 2.03 -3.08 3.49
CA GLY A 287 1.79 -3.68 2.20
C GLY A 287 2.12 -5.17 2.06
N VAL A 288 2.31 -5.92 3.13
CA VAL A 288 2.27 -7.39 3.02
C VAL A 288 0.83 -7.81 2.77
N SER A 289 0.58 -8.41 1.62
CA SER A 289 -0.77 -8.68 1.13
C SER A 289 -1.04 -10.16 0.97
N PRO A 290 -2.26 -10.64 1.28
CA PRO A 290 -2.64 -12.03 1.05
C PRO A 290 -2.72 -12.41 -0.44
N GLY A 291 -2.88 -11.47 -1.34
CA GLY A 291 -2.94 -11.70 -2.78
C GLY A 291 -4.27 -12.29 -3.25
N ARG A 292 -4.22 -13.23 -4.19
CA ARG A 292 -5.39 -13.81 -4.89
C ARG A 292 -6.09 -14.89 -4.05
N VAL A 293 -6.64 -14.47 -2.91
CA VAL A 293 -7.18 -15.38 -1.89
C VAL A 293 -8.36 -16.22 -2.39
N ASP A 294 -9.19 -15.69 -3.26
CA ASP A 294 -10.31 -16.41 -3.85
C ASP A 294 -9.88 -17.52 -4.82
N GLN A 295 -8.62 -17.50 -5.27
CA GLN A 295 -8.08 -18.53 -6.16
C GLN A 295 -7.48 -19.69 -5.37
N TYR A 296 -6.54 -19.41 -4.48
CA TYR A 296 -5.81 -20.47 -3.80
C TYR A 296 -6.57 -21.08 -2.61
N LEU A 297 -7.59 -20.39 -2.08
CA LEU A 297 -8.48 -20.96 -1.04
C LEU A 297 -9.68 -21.72 -1.64
N TYR A 298 -10.03 -21.46 -2.91
CA TYR A 298 -11.23 -22.04 -3.53
C TYR A 298 -11.23 -23.57 -3.54
N PRO A 299 -10.12 -24.29 -3.84
CA PRO A 299 -10.12 -25.76 -3.81
C PRO A 299 -10.52 -26.35 -2.44
N TYR A 300 -10.09 -25.73 -1.35
CA TYR A 300 -10.43 -26.17 0.02
C TYR A 300 -11.90 -25.90 0.34
N TYR A 301 -12.38 -24.71 -0.02
CA TYR A 301 -13.78 -24.33 0.14
C TYR A 301 -14.71 -25.27 -0.64
N GLN A 302 -14.43 -25.50 -1.90
CA GLN A 302 -15.21 -26.38 -2.76
C GLN A 302 -15.23 -27.81 -2.22
N ALA A 303 -14.09 -28.37 -1.85
CA ALA A 303 -13.97 -29.72 -1.33
C ALA A 303 -14.75 -29.92 -0.02
N ASP A 304 -14.79 -28.91 0.85
CA ASP A 304 -15.56 -28.99 2.11
C ASP A 304 -17.07 -28.91 1.87
N LEU A 305 -17.53 -28.07 0.94
CA LEU A 305 -18.95 -28.02 0.54
C LEU A 305 -19.40 -29.33 -0.11
N GLU A 306 -18.63 -29.86 -1.07
CA GLU A 306 -18.95 -31.11 -1.76
C GLU A 306 -18.96 -32.30 -0.82
N ALA A 307 -18.09 -32.32 0.19
CA ALA A 307 -18.06 -33.36 1.21
C ALA A 307 -19.10 -33.16 2.33
N GLY A 308 -19.84 -32.06 2.34
CA GLY A 308 -20.78 -31.70 3.39
C GLY A 308 -20.16 -31.48 4.76
N ARG A 309 -18.85 -31.08 4.79
CA ARG A 309 -18.14 -30.73 6.04
C ARG A 309 -18.47 -29.32 6.51
N LEU A 310 -18.80 -28.42 5.59
CA LEU A 310 -19.25 -27.08 5.87
C LEU A 310 -20.42 -26.69 4.96
N THR A 311 -21.28 -25.81 5.44
CA THR A 311 -22.22 -25.04 4.62
C THR A 311 -21.54 -23.74 4.16
N ALA A 312 -22.15 -23.06 3.20
CA ALA A 312 -21.66 -21.75 2.74
C ALA A 312 -21.70 -20.69 3.87
N GLU A 313 -22.71 -20.76 4.73
CA GLU A 313 -22.87 -19.88 5.90
C GLU A 313 -21.77 -20.12 6.93
N GLU A 314 -21.45 -21.39 7.24
CA GLU A 314 -20.36 -21.72 8.15
C GLU A 314 -19.00 -21.30 7.56
N ALA A 315 -18.78 -21.53 6.27
CA ALA A 315 -17.58 -21.09 5.58
C ALA A 315 -17.43 -19.55 5.62
N LYS A 316 -18.56 -18.82 5.48
CA LYS A 316 -18.58 -17.36 5.62
C LYS A 316 -18.22 -16.93 7.04
N GLU A 317 -18.71 -17.58 8.07
CA GLU A 317 -18.37 -17.27 9.48
C GLU A 317 -16.86 -17.47 9.74
N TRP A 318 -16.27 -18.56 9.24
CA TRP A 318 -14.82 -18.78 9.30
C TRP A 318 -14.03 -17.67 8.59
N LEU A 319 -14.47 -17.30 7.40
CA LEU A 319 -13.87 -16.25 6.61
C LEU A 319 -13.95 -14.89 7.31
N GLU A 320 -15.08 -14.55 7.90
CA GLU A 320 -15.28 -13.31 8.66
C GLU A 320 -14.43 -13.27 9.94
N CYS A 321 -14.27 -14.39 10.62
CA CYS A 321 -13.33 -14.52 11.74
C CYS A 321 -11.88 -14.29 11.31
N TRP A 322 -11.48 -14.81 10.15
CA TRP A 322 -10.17 -14.53 9.55
C TRP A 322 -10.04 -13.05 9.15
N TRP A 323 -11.09 -12.45 8.62
CA TRP A 323 -11.14 -11.05 8.22
C TRP A 323 -10.84 -10.08 9.36
N ILE A 324 -11.44 -10.32 10.52
CA ILE A 324 -11.23 -9.49 11.71
C ILE A 324 -9.75 -9.44 12.10
N LYS A 325 -9.02 -10.55 11.94
CA LYS A 325 -7.61 -10.66 12.31
C LYS A 325 -6.73 -9.57 11.67
N HIS A 326 -7.00 -9.21 10.44
CA HIS A 326 -6.26 -8.17 9.72
C HIS A 326 -6.38 -6.78 10.35
N ASN A 327 -7.34 -6.58 11.24
CA ASN A 327 -7.59 -5.30 11.91
C ASN A 327 -7.03 -5.24 13.35
N TYR A 328 -6.47 -6.34 13.87
CA TYR A 328 -5.93 -6.38 15.24
C TYR A 328 -4.63 -5.60 15.41
N ALA A 329 -4.09 -5.12 14.32
CA ALA A 329 -2.94 -4.27 14.30
C ALA A 329 -3.15 -3.13 13.31
N TYR A 330 -2.57 -1.99 13.61
CA TYR A 330 -2.62 -0.84 12.72
C TYR A 330 -1.28 -0.13 12.69
N ASP A 331 -0.97 0.45 11.55
CA ASP A 331 0.22 1.24 11.34
C ASP A 331 -0.10 2.72 11.55
N PHE A 332 0.70 3.37 12.35
CA PHE A 332 0.61 4.80 12.56
C PHE A 332 1.85 5.47 12.00
N GLN A 333 1.68 6.16 10.89
CA GLN A 333 2.77 6.84 10.21
C GLN A 333 2.67 8.35 10.40
N GLY A 334 3.51 8.88 11.29
CA GLY A 334 3.56 10.30 11.61
C GLY A 334 4.47 11.16 10.75
N TRP A 335 5.23 10.56 9.82
CA TRP A 335 6.33 11.23 9.15
C TRP A 335 6.05 11.74 7.75
N VAL A 336 4.84 11.62 7.23
CA VAL A 336 4.52 12.09 5.89
C VAL A 336 3.99 13.52 5.95
N GLY A 337 4.92 14.46 5.86
CA GLY A 337 4.63 15.90 5.94
C GLY A 337 4.58 16.43 7.37
N THR A 338 4.55 17.75 7.48
CA THR A 338 4.47 18.44 8.76
C THR A 338 3.09 18.20 9.39
N ASN A 339 3.04 17.49 10.50
CA ASN A 339 1.84 17.30 11.35
C ASN A 339 0.67 16.53 10.75
N GLN A 340 0.91 15.69 9.75
CA GLN A 340 -0.13 14.80 9.25
C GLN A 340 0.00 13.44 9.92
N GLY A 341 -0.70 13.26 11.03
CA GLY A 341 -0.95 11.95 11.58
C GLY A 341 -1.74 11.15 10.55
N ILE A 342 -1.14 10.09 10.03
CA ILE A 342 -1.79 9.20 9.11
C ILE A 342 -1.97 7.89 9.82
N ASN A 343 -3.20 7.48 9.92
CA ASN A 343 -3.53 6.10 10.06
C ASN A 343 -3.65 5.51 8.68
N ALA A 344 -2.55 5.02 8.16
CA ALA A 344 -2.62 4.05 7.10
C ALA A 344 -2.79 2.68 7.75
N SER A 345 -3.73 1.91 7.27
CA SER A 345 -3.72 0.46 7.46
C SER A 345 -2.39 -0.12 6.95
N PHE A 346 -2.07 -1.35 7.34
CA PHE A 346 -0.85 -2.04 6.85
C PHE A 346 -0.83 -2.26 5.34
N GLY A 347 -1.92 -1.98 4.63
CA GLY A 347 -1.99 -2.19 3.21
C GLY A 347 -2.10 -3.67 2.84
N GLN A 348 -2.84 -4.44 3.60
CA GLN A 348 -3.08 -5.85 3.37
C GLN A 348 -4.15 -6.01 2.28
N LEU A 349 -3.72 -5.97 1.02
CA LEU A 349 -4.63 -6.12 -0.12
C LEU A 349 -5.00 -7.59 -0.33
N ILE A 350 -6.30 -7.85 -0.44
CA ILE A 350 -6.80 -9.07 -1.08
C ILE A 350 -7.20 -8.77 -2.52
N THR A 351 -6.96 -9.73 -3.39
CA THR A 351 -7.28 -9.62 -4.81
C THR A 351 -8.28 -10.69 -5.21
N LEU A 352 -9.35 -10.27 -5.88
CA LEU A 352 -10.46 -11.11 -6.28
C LEU A 352 -10.65 -11.08 -7.79
N GLY A 353 -11.10 -12.19 -8.38
CA GLY A 353 -11.40 -12.32 -9.80
C GLY A 353 -10.17 -12.22 -10.70
N GLY A 354 -10.32 -11.54 -11.84
CA GLY A 354 -9.29 -11.43 -12.86
C GLY A 354 -9.25 -12.62 -13.81
N MET A 355 -8.17 -12.72 -14.60
CA MET A 355 -7.96 -13.82 -15.53
C MET A 355 -7.20 -14.98 -14.89
N ASP A 356 -7.47 -16.20 -15.35
CA ASP A 356 -6.68 -17.39 -15.09
C ASP A 356 -5.52 -17.53 -16.08
N GLU A 357 -4.73 -18.60 -15.96
CA GLU A 357 -3.60 -18.93 -16.85
C GLU A 357 -4.00 -19.10 -18.32
N ARG A 358 -5.28 -19.38 -18.59
CA ARG A 358 -5.85 -19.55 -19.94
C ARG A 358 -6.47 -18.26 -20.47
N GLY A 359 -6.38 -17.18 -19.70
CA GLY A 359 -7.01 -15.91 -20.00
C GLY A 359 -8.55 -15.96 -19.93
N GLN A 360 -9.13 -16.91 -19.19
CA GLN A 360 -10.56 -16.95 -18.91
C GLN A 360 -10.86 -16.17 -17.61
N ASP A 361 -12.15 -15.87 -17.39
CA ASP A 361 -12.57 -15.30 -16.11
C ASP A 361 -12.35 -16.31 -14.97
N ALA A 362 -11.71 -15.86 -13.90
CA ALA A 362 -11.35 -16.67 -12.74
C ALA A 362 -12.28 -16.45 -11.53
N SER A 363 -13.33 -15.61 -11.67
CA SER A 363 -14.30 -15.44 -10.59
C SER A 363 -15.06 -16.75 -10.29
N ASN A 364 -15.23 -17.05 -9.03
CA ASN A 364 -15.85 -18.28 -8.54
C ASN A 364 -16.78 -17.98 -7.35
N GLU A 365 -17.40 -18.98 -6.77
CA GLU A 365 -18.37 -18.82 -5.67
C GLU A 365 -17.72 -18.19 -4.44
N LEU A 366 -16.45 -18.50 -4.16
CA LEU A 366 -15.71 -17.89 -3.06
C LEU A 366 -15.45 -16.40 -3.31
N THR A 367 -15.26 -15.97 -4.58
CA THR A 367 -15.18 -14.55 -4.94
C THR A 367 -16.41 -13.79 -4.45
N TYR A 368 -17.62 -14.33 -4.70
CA TYR A 368 -18.87 -13.68 -4.27
C TYR A 368 -19.05 -13.73 -2.76
N LEU A 369 -18.72 -14.86 -2.12
CA LEU A 369 -18.76 -14.98 -0.67
C LEU A 369 -17.86 -13.97 0.02
N MET A 370 -16.66 -13.74 -0.52
CA MET A 370 -15.73 -12.72 -0.04
C MET A 370 -16.26 -11.30 -0.24
N LEU A 371 -16.93 -11.03 -1.36
CA LEU A 371 -17.58 -9.73 -1.58
C LEU A 371 -18.70 -9.49 -0.55
N ASP A 372 -19.46 -10.53 -0.18
CA ASP A 372 -20.48 -10.43 0.85
C ASP A 372 -19.83 -10.14 2.22
N ALA A 373 -18.80 -10.90 2.61
CA ALA A 373 -18.04 -10.66 3.83
C ALA A 373 -17.44 -9.25 3.91
N ILE A 374 -16.85 -8.72 2.82
CA ILE A 374 -16.34 -7.34 2.75
C ILE A 374 -17.43 -6.34 3.09
N GLN A 375 -18.59 -6.49 2.49
CA GLN A 375 -19.72 -5.59 2.69
C GLN A 375 -20.28 -5.66 4.11
N GLU A 376 -20.46 -6.87 4.64
CA GLU A 376 -21.02 -7.11 5.97
C GLU A 376 -20.07 -6.66 7.08
N MET A 377 -18.76 -6.93 6.93
CA MET A 377 -17.76 -6.55 7.91
C MET A 377 -17.49 -5.05 7.93
N ASN A 378 -17.42 -4.40 6.77
CA ASN A 378 -17.15 -2.97 6.61
C ASN A 378 -15.97 -2.47 7.49
N LEU A 379 -14.87 -3.19 7.48
CA LEU A 379 -13.66 -2.90 8.23
C LEU A 379 -12.57 -2.32 7.31
N LEU A 380 -11.55 -1.72 7.93
CA LEU A 380 -10.46 -1.07 7.21
C LEU A 380 -9.58 -2.05 6.42
N GLU A 381 -9.34 -3.23 6.99
CA GLU A 381 -8.50 -4.31 6.45
C GLU A 381 -9.23 -5.65 6.42
N PRO A 382 -8.82 -6.55 5.53
CA PRO A 382 -7.97 -6.33 4.36
C PRO A 382 -8.68 -5.48 3.31
N LYS A 383 -7.89 -4.70 2.55
CA LYS A 383 -8.45 -3.84 1.49
C LYS A 383 -8.86 -4.69 0.29
N PRO A 384 -10.09 -4.52 -0.23
CA PRO A 384 -10.51 -5.26 -1.40
C PRO A 384 -9.95 -4.64 -2.69
N ASN A 385 -9.41 -5.48 -3.54
CA ASN A 385 -9.12 -5.23 -4.93
C ASN A 385 -9.89 -6.21 -5.80
N VAL A 386 -10.55 -5.74 -6.84
CA VAL A 386 -11.17 -6.59 -7.85
C VAL A 386 -10.47 -6.38 -9.17
N ARG A 387 -9.96 -7.45 -9.74
CA ARG A 387 -9.38 -7.43 -11.08
C ARG A 387 -10.48 -7.62 -12.11
N LEU A 388 -10.54 -6.69 -13.06
CA LEU A 388 -11.50 -6.66 -14.17
C LEU A 388 -10.76 -6.86 -15.50
N HIS A 389 -11.42 -7.46 -16.46
CA HIS A 389 -10.92 -7.67 -17.81
C HIS A 389 -12.07 -7.56 -18.85
N ALA A 390 -11.73 -7.56 -20.12
CA ALA A 390 -12.73 -7.38 -21.20
C ALA A 390 -13.87 -8.40 -21.15
N ARG A 391 -13.61 -9.59 -20.61
CA ARG A 391 -14.58 -10.69 -20.49
C ARG A 391 -15.15 -10.88 -19.07
N THR A 392 -14.92 -9.92 -18.16
CA THR A 392 -15.52 -9.97 -16.82
C THR A 392 -17.03 -10.16 -16.90
N PRO A 393 -17.61 -11.16 -16.22
CA PRO A 393 -19.05 -11.42 -16.23
C PRO A 393 -19.85 -10.21 -15.75
N ASN A 394 -21.00 -9.96 -16.38
CA ASN A 394 -21.88 -8.87 -15.95
C ASN A 394 -22.27 -9.02 -14.47
N ARG A 395 -22.51 -10.25 -14.01
CA ARG A 395 -22.84 -10.53 -12.60
C ARG A 395 -21.78 -9.97 -11.64
N LEU A 396 -20.50 -10.18 -11.93
CA LEU A 396 -19.42 -9.64 -11.08
C LEU A 396 -19.37 -8.12 -11.15
N LEU A 397 -19.44 -7.57 -12.37
CA LEU A 397 -19.38 -6.12 -12.57
C LEU A 397 -20.55 -5.40 -11.89
N GLU A 398 -21.77 -5.92 -12.03
CA GLU A 398 -22.96 -5.39 -11.37
C GLU A 398 -22.84 -5.46 -9.84
N ARG A 399 -22.37 -6.59 -9.30
CA ARG A 399 -22.13 -6.75 -7.86
C ARG A 399 -21.12 -5.72 -7.32
N VAL A 400 -20.02 -5.52 -8.04
CA VAL A 400 -19.00 -4.53 -7.68
C VAL A 400 -19.58 -3.11 -7.72
N VAL A 401 -20.35 -2.76 -8.75
CA VAL A 401 -20.98 -1.44 -8.87
C VAL A 401 -22.02 -1.21 -7.77
N GLU A 402 -22.78 -2.23 -7.40
CA GLU A 402 -23.73 -2.15 -6.28
C GLU A 402 -23.02 -1.89 -4.96
N MET A 403 -21.92 -2.61 -4.70
CA MET A 403 -21.11 -2.40 -3.51
C MET A 403 -20.48 -1.02 -3.48
N ILE A 404 -19.92 -0.53 -4.59
CA ILE A 404 -19.42 0.84 -4.72
C ILE A 404 -20.53 1.84 -4.40
N ALA A 405 -21.71 1.68 -4.96
CA ALA A 405 -22.84 2.58 -4.76
C ALA A 405 -23.38 2.59 -3.32
N GLY A 406 -23.29 1.44 -2.63
CA GLY A 406 -23.78 1.26 -1.26
C GLY A 406 -22.78 1.53 -0.16
N SER A 407 -21.52 1.67 -0.47
CA SER A 407 -20.44 1.55 0.50
C SER A 407 -20.16 2.78 1.37
N GLN A 408 -20.93 3.84 1.29
CA GLN A 408 -20.76 5.05 2.12
C GLN A 408 -19.29 5.53 2.29
N GLY A 409 -18.48 5.36 1.23
CA GLY A 409 -17.07 5.71 1.25
C GLY A 409 -16.11 4.53 1.44
N SER A 410 -16.59 3.29 1.56
CA SER A 410 -15.70 2.10 1.49
C SER A 410 -15.35 1.83 0.02
N PRO A 411 -14.17 2.22 -0.43
CA PRO A 411 -13.85 2.22 -1.83
C PRO A 411 -13.19 0.93 -2.24
N PHE A 412 -13.57 0.46 -3.40
CA PHE A 412 -12.86 -0.59 -4.10
C PHE A 412 -11.65 -0.04 -4.84
N LEU A 413 -10.61 -0.84 -4.85
CA LEU A 413 -9.56 -0.77 -5.84
C LEU A 413 -9.95 -1.69 -7.01
N LEU A 414 -9.89 -1.17 -8.21
CA LEU A 414 -10.17 -1.91 -9.43
C LEU A 414 -8.91 -1.92 -10.29
N ASN A 415 -8.41 -3.10 -10.63
CA ASN A 415 -7.31 -3.26 -11.59
C ASN A 415 -7.83 -3.83 -12.90
N PHE A 416 -7.22 -3.42 -13.99
CA PHE A 416 -7.61 -3.83 -15.34
C PHE A 416 -6.50 -4.69 -15.95
N ASP A 417 -6.78 -5.98 -16.10
CA ASP A 417 -5.81 -7.03 -16.36
C ASP A 417 -4.96 -6.79 -17.60
N GLU A 418 -5.59 -6.53 -18.75
CA GLU A 418 -4.86 -6.39 -20.01
C GLU A 418 -3.81 -5.28 -19.96
N ASN A 419 -4.12 -4.17 -19.27
CA ASN A 419 -3.25 -3.02 -19.19
C ASN A 419 -2.16 -3.20 -18.13
N SER A 420 -2.51 -3.75 -16.96
CA SER A 420 -1.54 -4.08 -15.90
C SER A 420 -0.55 -5.14 -16.38
N MET A 421 -1.02 -6.19 -17.03
CA MET A 421 -0.16 -7.24 -17.61
C MET A 421 0.71 -6.69 -18.74
N ARG A 422 0.22 -5.74 -19.57
CA ARG A 422 1.03 -5.08 -20.60
C ARG A 422 2.20 -4.31 -19.98
N ALA A 423 1.96 -3.60 -18.88
CA ALA A 423 3.01 -2.87 -18.18
C ALA A 423 4.04 -3.81 -17.52
N LEU A 424 3.60 -4.92 -16.92
CA LEU A 424 4.49 -5.93 -16.37
C LEU A 424 5.33 -6.63 -17.47
N ARG A 425 4.73 -6.90 -18.62
CA ARG A 425 5.43 -7.41 -19.81
C ARG A 425 6.50 -6.44 -20.28
N TRP A 426 6.19 -5.14 -20.35
CA TRP A 426 7.16 -4.10 -20.70
C TRP A 426 8.36 -4.10 -19.73
N ALA A 427 8.13 -4.35 -18.44
CA ALA A 427 9.18 -4.48 -17.44
C ALA A 427 10.02 -5.79 -17.58
N GLY A 428 9.67 -6.66 -18.50
CA GLY A 428 10.42 -7.89 -18.81
C GLY A 428 9.97 -9.13 -18.04
N LEU A 429 8.79 -9.09 -17.40
CA LEU A 429 8.25 -10.29 -16.77
C LEU A 429 7.66 -11.24 -17.82
N PRO A 430 7.82 -12.57 -17.66
CA PRO A 430 7.42 -13.54 -18.66
C PRO A 430 5.89 -13.67 -18.76
N GLU A 431 5.42 -13.73 -20.02
CA GLU A 431 3.99 -13.77 -20.37
C GLU A 431 3.17 -14.82 -19.61
N GLN A 432 3.76 -16.01 -19.45
CA GLN A 432 3.10 -17.16 -18.83
C GLN A 432 2.88 -17.01 -17.32
N GLU A 433 3.46 -15.98 -16.68
CA GLU A 433 3.32 -15.71 -15.25
C GLU A 433 2.47 -14.48 -14.96
N LEU A 434 2.18 -13.64 -15.97
CA LEU A 434 1.50 -12.37 -15.78
C LEU A 434 0.08 -12.51 -15.24
N TRP A 435 -0.60 -13.61 -15.56
CA TRP A 435 -1.98 -13.83 -15.10
C TRP A 435 -2.08 -13.89 -13.57
N ASP A 436 -0.99 -14.27 -12.88
CA ASP A 436 -0.97 -14.37 -11.41
C ASP A 436 -0.51 -13.09 -10.72
N TYR A 437 -0.49 -11.95 -11.43
CA TYR A 437 -0.20 -10.69 -10.78
C TYR A 437 -1.30 -10.32 -9.77
N ALA A 438 -0.90 -9.62 -8.74
CA ALA A 438 -1.82 -8.94 -7.84
C ALA A 438 -1.20 -7.63 -7.37
N PRO A 439 -2.00 -6.60 -7.10
CA PRO A 439 -1.49 -5.41 -6.45
C PRO A 439 -1.17 -5.70 -4.98
N VAL A 440 -0.16 -5.02 -4.48
CA VAL A 440 0.30 -5.10 -3.09
C VAL A 440 0.30 -3.72 -2.46
N GLY A 441 0.17 -3.65 -1.15
CA GLY A 441 0.23 -2.38 -0.44
C GLY A 441 -0.91 -1.44 -0.81
N CYS A 442 -0.65 -0.54 -1.70
CA CYS A 442 -1.65 0.43 -2.17
C CYS A 442 -2.29 -0.01 -3.50
N LEU A 443 -1.45 -0.27 -4.52
CA LEU A 443 -1.86 -0.67 -5.86
C LEU A 443 -0.70 -1.21 -6.71
N GLU A 444 0.45 -1.40 -6.10
CA GLU A 444 1.69 -1.76 -6.77
C GLU A 444 1.62 -3.18 -7.32
N ASN A 445 1.71 -3.32 -8.65
CA ASN A 445 1.59 -4.63 -9.28
C ASN A 445 2.82 -5.51 -9.01
N THR A 446 2.60 -6.75 -8.58
CA THR A 446 3.63 -7.74 -8.29
C THR A 446 3.16 -9.14 -8.68
N LEU A 447 4.08 -10.07 -8.89
CA LEU A 447 3.75 -11.48 -9.06
C LEU A 447 3.71 -12.19 -7.71
N GLN A 448 2.68 -12.99 -7.48
CA GLN A 448 2.47 -13.65 -6.21
C GLN A 448 3.57 -14.67 -5.91
N GLY A 449 4.12 -14.63 -4.70
CA GLY A 449 5.04 -15.65 -4.17
C GLY A 449 6.47 -15.61 -4.67
N CYS A 450 6.83 -14.76 -5.64
CA CYS A 450 8.17 -14.79 -6.23
C CYS A 450 8.76 -13.43 -6.60
N ASP A 451 8.06 -12.36 -6.29
CA ASP A 451 8.41 -11.00 -6.71
C ASP A 451 8.45 -10.06 -5.49
N ARG A 452 9.55 -9.35 -5.37
CA ARG A 452 9.73 -8.29 -4.38
C ARG A 452 9.88 -6.95 -5.11
N SER A 453 8.78 -6.45 -5.62
CA SER A 453 8.81 -5.31 -6.54
C SER A 453 7.79 -4.23 -6.23
N GLY A 454 6.76 -4.53 -5.45
CA GLY A 454 5.66 -3.63 -5.18
C GLY A 454 5.99 -2.55 -4.13
N THR A 455 7.16 -1.94 -4.20
CA THR A 455 7.63 -0.99 -3.18
C THR A 455 7.28 0.46 -3.51
N VAL A 456 7.51 1.35 -2.56
CA VAL A 456 7.37 2.81 -2.69
C VAL A 456 8.67 3.49 -2.28
N ASP A 457 9.79 2.97 -2.76
CA ASP A 457 11.12 3.35 -2.28
C ASP A 457 11.48 4.82 -2.55
N VAL A 458 11.04 5.38 -3.66
CA VAL A 458 11.32 6.78 -4.03
C VAL A 458 10.02 7.48 -4.39
N ASN A 459 9.72 8.59 -3.73
CA ASN A 459 8.59 9.47 -4.05
C ASN A 459 9.13 10.80 -4.58
N MET A 460 9.03 11.01 -5.88
CA MET A 460 9.61 12.14 -6.60
C MET A 460 8.57 13.23 -6.87
N ASN A 461 8.84 14.45 -6.44
CA ASN A 461 8.03 15.62 -6.79
C ASN A 461 8.38 16.11 -8.19
N ILE A 462 7.66 15.67 -9.22
CA ILE A 462 7.95 16.06 -10.60
C ILE A 462 7.62 17.55 -10.87
N ALA A 463 6.75 18.19 -10.06
CA ALA A 463 6.49 19.63 -10.17
C ALA A 463 7.70 20.48 -9.74
N LYS A 464 8.58 19.94 -8.88
CA LYS A 464 9.84 20.62 -8.54
C LYS A 464 10.75 20.81 -9.75
N ALA A 465 10.72 19.90 -10.72
CA ALA A 465 11.49 20.04 -11.94
C ALA A 465 11.06 21.26 -12.79
N VAL A 466 9.77 21.64 -12.75
CA VAL A 466 9.27 22.88 -13.40
C VAL A 466 9.89 24.10 -12.73
N GLU A 467 9.85 24.16 -11.41
CA GLU A 467 10.47 25.23 -10.64
C GLU A 467 11.97 25.36 -10.94
N LEU A 468 12.70 24.24 -10.94
CA LEU A 468 14.13 24.21 -11.25
C LEU A 468 14.43 24.62 -12.69
N ALA A 469 13.60 24.26 -13.67
CA ALA A 469 13.76 24.70 -15.05
C ALA A 469 13.56 26.21 -15.22
N LEU A 470 12.67 26.80 -14.42
CA LEU A 470 12.45 28.25 -14.39
C LEU A 470 13.58 29.04 -13.71
N HIS A 471 14.47 28.37 -12.94
CA HIS A 471 15.52 29.00 -12.12
C HIS A 471 16.93 28.42 -12.36
N ASP A 472 17.22 27.89 -13.54
CA ASP A 472 18.54 27.32 -13.91
C ASP A 472 19.06 26.29 -12.90
N GLY A 473 18.14 25.40 -12.43
CA GLY A 473 18.44 24.33 -11.49
C GLY A 473 18.49 24.74 -10.02
N LYS A 474 18.10 25.98 -9.70
CA LYS A 474 18.08 26.47 -8.31
C LYS A 474 16.68 26.34 -7.68
N ASP A 475 16.66 25.98 -6.41
CA ASP A 475 15.47 26.09 -5.57
C ASP A 475 15.08 27.57 -5.41
N ALA A 476 13.83 27.92 -5.74
CA ALA A 476 13.35 29.31 -5.74
C ALA A 476 13.36 29.95 -4.34
N ALA A 477 13.21 29.16 -3.28
CA ALA A 477 13.12 29.67 -1.91
C ALA A 477 14.49 29.88 -1.28
N SER A 478 15.41 28.93 -1.44
CA SER A 478 16.74 28.95 -0.81
C SER A 478 17.85 29.49 -1.72
N GLY A 479 17.65 29.50 -3.05
CA GLY A 479 18.68 29.77 -4.04
C GLY A 479 19.74 28.68 -4.18
N GLU A 480 19.56 27.54 -3.50
CA GLU A 480 20.48 26.40 -3.57
C GLU A 480 20.45 25.75 -4.95
N GLN A 481 21.61 25.43 -5.50
CA GLN A 481 21.73 24.65 -6.74
C GLN A 481 21.37 23.20 -6.45
N VAL A 482 20.21 22.76 -6.93
CA VAL A 482 19.67 21.41 -6.70
C VAL A 482 19.85 20.53 -7.92
N GLY A 483 19.38 21.01 -9.08
CA GLY A 483 19.47 20.31 -10.34
C GLY A 483 20.63 20.83 -11.21
N PRO A 484 20.80 20.30 -12.43
CA PRO A 484 21.82 20.76 -13.36
C PRO A 484 21.56 22.21 -13.80
N ARG A 485 22.60 22.89 -14.26
CA ARG A 485 22.45 24.19 -14.90
C ARG A 485 21.93 23.99 -16.32
N THR A 486 20.74 24.50 -16.62
CA THR A 486 20.05 24.34 -17.90
C THR A 486 19.93 25.66 -18.68
N GLY A 487 20.39 26.75 -18.11
CA GLY A 487 20.32 28.10 -18.69
C GLY A 487 19.12 28.90 -18.20
N ASP A 488 19.15 30.19 -18.50
CA ASP A 488 18.08 31.12 -18.14
C ASP A 488 16.86 30.93 -19.08
N PRO A 489 15.68 30.54 -18.61
CA PRO A 489 14.52 30.28 -19.45
C PRO A 489 14.03 31.50 -20.21
N ARG A 490 14.38 32.72 -19.77
CA ARG A 490 14.08 33.98 -20.45
C ARG A 490 14.82 34.14 -21.78
N THR A 491 15.87 33.34 -22.00
CA THR A 491 16.66 33.32 -23.24
C THR A 491 16.24 32.24 -24.22
N PHE A 492 15.36 31.33 -23.81
CA PHE A 492 14.89 30.21 -24.66
C PHE A 492 13.96 30.74 -25.76
N ALA A 493 14.35 30.48 -27.00
CA ALA A 493 13.61 30.95 -28.18
C ALA A 493 12.38 30.10 -28.50
N THR A 494 12.36 28.81 -28.08
CA THR A 494 11.32 27.86 -28.39
C THR A 494 10.88 27.07 -27.14
N PHE A 495 9.68 26.53 -27.19
CA PHE A 495 9.17 25.65 -26.14
C PHE A 495 10.01 24.36 -25.96
N GLU A 496 10.57 23.85 -27.05
CA GLU A 496 11.40 22.62 -27.02
C GLU A 496 12.67 22.84 -26.19
N GLN A 497 13.24 24.03 -26.18
CA GLN A 497 14.37 24.37 -25.31
C GLN A 497 13.96 24.39 -23.84
N PHE A 498 12.78 24.91 -23.51
CA PHE A 498 12.26 24.88 -22.16
C PHE A 498 11.92 23.44 -21.73
N LEU A 499 11.28 22.65 -22.60
CA LEU A 499 10.97 21.24 -22.35
C LEU A 499 12.24 20.40 -22.14
N ALA A 500 13.29 20.65 -22.92
CA ALA A 500 14.59 19.99 -22.72
C ALA A 500 15.22 20.35 -21.37
N ALA A 501 15.16 21.62 -20.96
CA ALA A 501 15.60 22.06 -19.64
C ALA A 501 14.80 21.38 -18.53
N PHE A 502 13.48 21.32 -18.65
CA PHE A 502 12.62 20.59 -17.70
C PHE A 502 12.98 19.11 -17.59
N LYS A 503 13.14 18.42 -18.70
CA LYS A 503 13.54 17.01 -18.73
C LYS A 503 14.88 16.76 -18.07
N ALA A 504 15.85 17.66 -18.28
CA ALA A 504 17.15 17.58 -17.62
C ALA A 504 17.04 17.77 -16.09
N GLN A 505 16.18 18.69 -15.62
CA GLN A 505 15.91 18.84 -14.19
C GLN A 505 15.23 17.60 -13.61
N LEU A 506 14.22 17.08 -14.29
CA LEU A 506 13.48 15.90 -13.86
C LEU A 506 14.40 14.68 -13.70
N LYS A 507 15.26 14.43 -14.69
CA LYS A 507 16.29 13.39 -14.59
C LYS A 507 17.25 13.64 -13.43
N GLY A 508 17.73 14.87 -13.27
CA GLY A 508 18.67 15.24 -12.21
C GLY A 508 18.13 15.00 -10.79
N ILE A 509 16.87 15.39 -10.52
CA ILE A 509 16.27 15.14 -9.20
C ILE A 509 15.99 13.65 -8.96
N MET A 510 15.62 12.90 -9.99
CA MET A 510 15.43 11.46 -9.91
C MET A 510 16.75 10.76 -9.54
N GLU A 511 17.85 11.09 -10.21
CA GLU A 511 19.17 10.52 -9.92
C GLU A 511 19.64 10.83 -8.50
N LEU A 512 19.36 12.02 -7.96
CA LEU A 512 19.66 12.38 -6.57
C LEU A 512 18.90 11.50 -5.56
N LEU A 513 17.61 11.27 -5.80
CA LEU A 513 16.77 10.45 -4.95
C LEU A 513 17.19 8.96 -5.02
N ILE A 514 17.43 8.45 -6.23
CA ILE A 514 17.92 7.08 -6.44
C ILE A 514 19.27 6.86 -5.76
N ALA A 515 20.20 7.81 -5.86
CA ALA A 515 21.50 7.73 -5.19
C ALA A 515 21.35 7.66 -3.65
N ALA A 516 20.42 8.42 -3.08
CA ALA A 516 20.12 8.33 -1.66
C ALA A 516 19.46 6.98 -1.31
N ASN A 517 18.51 6.51 -2.12
CA ASN A 517 17.84 5.23 -1.91
C ASN A 517 18.78 4.02 -2.01
N ASN A 518 19.77 4.06 -2.89
CA ASN A 518 20.79 3.02 -3.00
C ASN A 518 21.57 2.83 -1.69
N VAL A 519 21.75 3.88 -0.88
CA VAL A 519 22.37 3.78 0.44
C VAL A 519 21.47 3.02 1.41
N ALA A 520 20.17 3.28 1.37
CA ALA A 520 19.20 2.58 2.20
C ALA A 520 19.06 1.11 1.80
N ASP A 521 18.94 0.81 0.50
CA ASP A 521 18.84 -0.56 -0.01
C ASP A 521 20.08 -1.40 0.35
N SER A 522 21.27 -0.84 0.17
CA SER A 522 22.55 -1.46 0.58
C SER A 522 22.61 -1.69 2.10
N GLY A 523 22.17 -0.70 2.89
CA GLY A 523 22.10 -0.82 4.36
C GLY A 523 21.18 -1.96 4.78
N ARG A 524 19.99 -2.05 4.17
CA ARG A 524 19.03 -3.12 4.44
C ARG A 524 19.58 -4.49 4.05
N ALA A 525 20.13 -4.62 2.85
CA ALA A 525 20.71 -5.89 2.38
C ALA A 525 21.83 -6.42 3.29
N ARG A 526 22.63 -5.51 3.89
CA ARG A 526 23.75 -5.89 4.77
C ARG A 526 23.35 -6.17 6.19
N PHE A 527 22.38 -5.42 6.74
CA PHE A 527 22.15 -5.40 8.18
C PHE A 527 20.75 -5.88 8.59
N GLU A 528 19.83 -6.05 7.64
CA GLU A 528 18.44 -6.42 7.92
C GLU A 528 17.97 -7.65 7.13
N PRO A 529 18.72 -8.77 7.09
CA PRO A 529 18.22 -9.97 6.44
C PRO A 529 16.96 -10.49 7.14
N THR A 530 16.02 -11.01 6.34
CA THR A 530 14.72 -11.52 6.78
C THR A 530 14.53 -12.97 6.32
N PRO A 531 15.19 -13.94 6.96
CA PRO A 531 15.19 -15.34 6.50
C PRO A 531 13.80 -15.98 6.50
N TYR A 532 12.92 -15.60 7.40
CA TYR A 532 11.54 -16.08 7.38
C TYR A 532 10.79 -15.61 6.11
N VAL A 533 10.93 -14.34 5.75
CA VAL A 533 10.33 -13.83 4.50
C VAL A 533 10.93 -14.52 3.30
N SER A 534 12.25 -14.74 3.31
CA SER A 534 12.98 -15.46 2.24
C SER A 534 12.51 -16.91 2.08
N ALA A 535 12.02 -17.55 3.15
CA ALA A 535 11.38 -18.88 3.07
C ALA A 535 10.09 -18.88 2.25
N LEU A 536 9.41 -17.75 2.20
CA LEU A 536 8.10 -17.55 1.58
C LEU A 536 8.17 -16.83 0.21
N VAL A 537 9.37 -16.62 -0.33
CA VAL A 537 9.57 -15.95 -1.61
C VAL A 537 10.45 -16.81 -2.51
N GLY A 538 9.88 -17.27 -3.63
CA GLY A 538 10.58 -18.09 -4.62
C GLY A 538 11.81 -17.40 -5.19
N GLY A 539 12.89 -18.15 -5.40
CA GLY A 539 14.19 -17.68 -5.84
C GLY A 539 15.21 -17.48 -4.72
N CYS A 540 14.76 -17.22 -3.48
CA CYS A 540 15.68 -16.94 -2.37
C CYS A 540 16.51 -18.16 -1.96
N LEU A 541 15.86 -19.31 -1.74
CA LEU A 541 16.55 -20.54 -1.37
C LEU A 541 17.47 -21.02 -2.49
N GLU A 542 17.01 -21.00 -3.72
CA GLU A 542 17.75 -21.42 -4.92
C GLU A 542 18.98 -20.54 -5.17
N SER A 543 18.83 -19.22 -5.03
CA SER A 543 19.96 -18.29 -5.20
C SER A 543 20.90 -18.22 -4.00
N GLY A 544 20.45 -18.68 -2.83
CA GLY A 544 21.17 -18.51 -1.55
C GLY A 544 21.26 -17.06 -1.11
N LYS A 545 20.36 -16.18 -1.57
CA LYS A 545 20.32 -14.77 -1.22
C LYS A 545 19.05 -14.44 -0.47
N ASP A 546 19.21 -13.68 0.62
CA ASP A 546 18.06 -13.13 1.31
C ASP A 546 17.23 -12.21 0.40
N VAL A 547 15.93 -12.12 0.65
CA VAL A 547 15.02 -11.28 -0.14
C VAL A 547 15.44 -9.82 -0.17
N THR A 548 16.04 -9.32 0.92
CA THR A 548 16.58 -7.95 1.00
C THR A 548 17.80 -7.75 0.12
N ALA A 549 18.54 -8.81 -0.15
CA ALA A 549 19.75 -8.81 -0.98
C ALA A 549 19.49 -9.19 -2.46
N GLY A 550 18.23 -9.15 -2.90
CA GLY A 550 17.85 -9.48 -4.27
C GLY A 550 17.73 -10.97 -4.54
N GLY A 551 17.32 -11.75 -3.52
CA GLY A 551 17.14 -13.20 -3.63
C GLY A 551 15.88 -13.66 -4.34
N ALA A 552 14.83 -12.84 -4.39
CA ALA A 552 13.59 -13.19 -5.08
C ALA A 552 13.84 -13.47 -6.58
N LYS A 553 12.94 -14.20 -7.21
CA LYS A 553 12.99 -14.45 -8.65
C LYS A 553 12.91 -13.15 -9.46
N TYR A 554 12.07 -12.22 -9.02
CA TYR A 554 11.94 -10.87 -9.58
C TYR A 554 12.22 -9.83 -8.51
N ASN A 555 13.06 -8.85 -8.84
CA ASN A 555 13.50 -7.83 -7.91
C ASN A 555 13.51 -6.46 -8.58
N PHE A 556 12.58 -5.59 -8.14
CA PHE A 556 12.57 -4.21 -8.57
C PHE A 556 12.53 -3.29 -7.35
N LEU A 557 12.99 -2.06 -7.53
CA LEU A 557 12.70 -0.92 -6.68
C LEU A 557 11.81 0.06 -7.45
N THR A 558 11.21 1.01 -6.77
CA THR A 558 10.24 1.88 -7.43
C THR A 558 10.58 3.35 -7.31
N VAL A 559 10.17 4.10 -8.33
CA VAL A 559 10.10 5.56 -8.32
C VAL A 559 8.66 5.94 -8.57
N GLU A 560 8.07 6.68 -7.63
CA GLU A 560 6.69 7.15 -7.71
C GLU A 560 6.65 8.63 -8.11
N GLY A 561 6.02 8.93 -9.24
CA GLY A 561 5.83 10.30 -9.72
C GLY A 561 4.67 10.99 -9.02
N VAL A 562 4.89 12.16 -8.43
CA VAL A 562 3.86 12.98 -7.79
C VAL A 562 3.67 14.26 -8.56
N ALA A 563 2.41 14.67 -8.84
CA ALA A 563 2.02 15.92 -9.49
C ALA A 563 2.05 15.91 -11.03
N LEU A 564 1.71 14.79 -11.69
CA LEU A 564 1.71 14.70 -13.15
C LEU A 564 0.84 15.77 -13.82
N ALA A 565 -0.43 15.89 -13.43
CA ALA A 565 -1.35 16.86 -14.03
C ALA A 565 -0.93 18.32 -13.80
N THR A 566 -0.42 18.63 -12.59
CA THR A 566 0.15 19.98 -12.32
C THR A 566 1.28 20.32 -13.31
N VAL A 567 2.13 19.35 -13.63
CA VAL A 567 3.24 19.53 -14.58
C VAL A 567 2.74 19.63 -16.02
N ALA A 568 1.84 18.75 -16.44
CA ALA A 568 1.27 18.76 -17.78
C ALA A 568 0.55 20.10 -18.07
N ASP A 569 -0.27 20.55 -17.13
CA ASP A 569 -0.98 21.84 -17.21
C ASP A 569 -0.01 23.03 -17.23
N SER A 570 1.07 22.97 -16.45
CA SER A 570 2.11 23.99 -16.41
C SER A 570 2.85 24.09 -17.75
N LEU A 571 3.25 22.96 -18.31
CA LEU A 571 3.94 22.92 -19.60
C LEU A 571 3.01 23.34 -20.75
N ALA A 572 1.73 22.93 -20.71
CA ALA A 572 0.73 23.35 -21.66
C ALA A 572 0.49 24.86 -21.60
N ALA A 573 0.44 25.44 -20.41
CA ALA A 573 0.34 26.89 -20.22
C ALA A 573 1.55 27.64 -20.79
N VAL A 574 2.77 27.16 -20.51
CA VAL A 574 3.99 27.74 -21.07
C VAL A 574 4.00 27.65 -22.60
N LYS A 575 3.71 26.47 -23.17
CA LYS A 575 3.67 26.29 -24.62
C LYS A 575 2.66 27.22 -25.28
N ARG A 576 1.41 27.18 -24.82
CA ARG A 576 0.29 27.93 -25.43
C ARG A 576 0.43 29.44 -25.23
N LEU A 577 0.63 29.88 -23.99
CA LEU A 577 0.49 31.30 -23.65
C LEU A 577 1.81 32.11 -23.79
N VAL A 578 2.99 31.44 -23.66
CA VAL A 578 4.28 32.11 -23.79
C VAL A 578 4.81 31.99 -25.22
N TYR A 579 4.86 30.80 -25.79
CA TYR A 579 5.53 30.57 -27.07
C TYR A 579 4.60 30.69 -28.30
N GLU A 580 3.38 30.14 -28.24
CA GLU A 580 2.46 30.13 -29.38
C GLU A 580 1.66 31.44 -29.46
N GLU A 581 0.84 31.76 -28.46
CA GLU A 581 -0.05 32.92 -28.46
C GLU A 581 0.61 34.22 -28.00
N ARG A 582 1.74 34.12 -27.29
CA ARG A 582 2.50 35.26 -26.78
C ARG A 582 1.68 36.19 -25.89
N VAL A 583 0.78 35.66 -25.12
CA VAL A 583 -0.08 36.41 -24.18
C VAL A 583 0.73 36.99 -23.03
N VAL A 584 1.80 36.30 -22.64
CA VAL A 584 2.71 36.65 -21.55
C VAL A 584 4.15 36.31 -21.97
N THR A 585 5.11 37.15 -21.59
CA THR A 585 6.53 36.84 -21.80
C THR A 585 7.04 35.90 -20.71
N MET A 586 8.07 35.10 -21.01
CA MET A 586 8.72 34.25 -19.99
C MET A 586 9.20 35.11 -18.80
N SER A 587 9.70 36.29 -19.02
CA SER A 587 10.14 37.20 -17.97
C SER A 587 9.00 37.68 -17.05
N GLU A 588 7.80 37.90 -17.58
CA GLU A 588 6.63 38.29 -16.80
C GLU A 588 6.09 37.07 -16.02
N LEU A 589 6.06 35.91 -16.67
CA LEU A 589 5.64 34.67 -16.01
C LEU A 589 6.53 34.36 -14.80
N VAL A 590 7.85 34.35 -14.97
CA VAL A 590 8.81 34.10 -13.87
C VAL A 590 8.59 35.10 -12.74
N ARG A 591 8.47 36.39 -13.02
CA ARG A 591 8.21 37.42 -11.99
C ARG A 591 6.90 37.17 -11.26
N ALA A 592 5.83 36.77 -11.96
CA ALA A 592 4.56 36.48 -11.35
C ALA A 592 4.61 35.24 -10.43
N LEU A 593 5.35 34.22 -10.85
CA LEU A 593 5.58 33.01 -10.04
C LEU A 593 6.43 33.30 -8.80
N ASP A 594 7.50 34.06 -8.93
CA ASP A 594 8.36 34.49 -7.81
C ASP A 594 7.58 35.31 -6.78
N ALA A 595 6.66 36.18 -7.28
CA ALA A 595 5.75 36.92 -6.42
C ALA A 595 4.57 36.08 -5.88
N ASN A 596 4.53 34.76 -6.12
CA ASN A 596 3.39 33.90 -5.78
C ASN A 596 2.05 34.47 -6.28
N PHE A 597 2.06 35.12 -7.47
CA PHE A 597 0.97 35.85 -8.08
C PHE A 597 0.49 37.11 -7.33
N GLU A 598 1.19 37.60 -6.33
CA GLU A 598 0.87 38.88 -5.70
C GLU A 598 1.03 40.01 -6.74
N GLY A 599 -0.04 40.76 -6.97
CA GLY A 599 -0.11 41.77 -8.01
C GLY A 599 -0.31 41.25 -9.44
N TYR A 600 -0.38 39.94 -9.65
CA TYR A 600 -0.54 39.32 -10.97
C TYR A 600 -1.83 38.46 -11.08
N GLU A 601 -2.87 38.76 -10.32
CA GLU A 601 -4.10 37.96 -10.31
C GLU A 601 -4.77 37.86 -11.70
N PRO A 602 -4.81 38.92 -12.58
CA PRO A 602 -5.33 38.76 -13.93
C PRO A 602 -4.56 37.73 -14.78
N LEU A 603 -3.22 37.70 -14.65
CA LEU A 603 -2.41 36.69 -15.32
C LEU A 603 -2.72 35.31 -14.77
N ARG A 604 -2.82 35.18 -13.44
CA ARG A 604 -3.18 33.92 -12.79
C ARG A 604 -4.53 33.38 -13.31
N GLN A 605 -5.55 34.22 -13.42
CA GLN A 605 -6.85 33.83 -13.98
C GLN A 605 -6.73 33.41 -15.47
N THR A 606 -5.85 34.05 -16.22
CA THR A 606 -5.56 33.64 -17.60
C THR A 606 -4.94 32.23 -17.63
N LEU A 607 -3.96 31.93 -16.77
CA LEU A 607 -3.33 30.63 -16.66
C LEU A 607 -4.31 29.54 -16.24
N LEU A 608 -5.22 29.85 -15.30
CA LEU A 608 -6.23 28.90 -14.81
C LEU A 608 -7.30 28.55 -15.87
N HIS A 609 -7.69 29.54 -16.70
CA HIS A 609 -8.90 29.40 -17.52
C HIS A 609 -8.67 29.37 -19.03
N LYS A 610 -7.55 29.88 -19.55
CA LYS A 610 -7.24 29.87 -20.98
C LYS A 610 -6.23 28.81 -21.39
N ALA A 611 -5.37 28.37 -20.48
CA ALA A 611 -4.43 27.29 -20.78
C ALA A 611 -5.16 25.93 -20.84
N PRO A 612 -4.76 25.05 -21.75
CA PRO A 612 -5.22 23.67 -21.79
C PRO A 612 -4.99 22.96 -20.46
N LYS A 613 -5.90 22.04 -20.11
CA LYS A 613 -5.85 21.30 -18.84
C LYS A 613 -6.06 19.83 -19.10
N TYR A 614 -5.19 19.00 -18.49
CA TYR A 614 -5.31 17.56 -18.45
C TYR A 614 -6.63 17.15 -17.76
N GLY A 615 -7.23 16.06 -18.22
CA GLY A 615 -8.53 15.58 -17.74
C GLY A 615 -9.73 16.11 -18.52
N ASN A 616 -9.49 16.83 -19.62
CA ASN A 616 -10.56 17.38 -20.48
C ASN A 616 -10.51 16.84 -21.92
N ASP A 617 -9.82 15.73 -22.17
CA ASP A 617 -9.62 15.19 -23.54
C ASP A 617 -8.98 16.26 -24.47
N ASP A 618 -8.05 17.06 -23.92
CA ASP A 618 -7.32 18.11 -24.65
C ASP A 618 -6.01 17.56 -25.17
N ALA A 619 -5.86 17.51 -26.49
CA ALA A 619 -4.72 16.86 -27.12
C ALA A 619 -3.37 17.43 -26.65
N LEU A 620 -3.24 18.75 -26.43
CA LEU A 620 -1.97 19.35 -26.01
C LEU A 620 -1.59 18.93 -24.58
N ALA A 621 -2.52 19.01 -23.65
CA ALA A 621 -2.27 18.65 -22.26
C ALA A 621 -2.03 17.15 -22.10
N ASP A 622 -2.80 16.32 -22.81
CA ASP A 622 -2.69 14.87 -22.77
C ASP A 622 -1.40 14.35 -23.41
N GLU A 623 -0.97 14.92 -24.56
CA GLU A 623 0.30 14.61 -25.23
C GLU A 623 1.50 14.95 -24.33
N LEU A 624 1.47 16.11 -23.67
CA LEU A 624 2.53 16.50 -22.74
C LEU A 624 2.56 15.58 -21.51
N ALA A 625 1.41 15.22 -20.96
CA ALA A 625 1.34 14.28 -19.85
C ALA A 625 1.92 12.91 -20.23
N CYS A 626 1.58 12.40 -21.42
CA CYS A 626 2.14 11.17 -21.97
C CYS A 626 3.65 11.26 -22.16
N GLU A 627 4.14 12.32 -22.80
CA GLU A 627 5.57 12.55 -23.07
C GLU A 627 6.39 12.60 -21.76
N ILE A 628 5.89 13.29 -20.73
CA ILE A 628 6.53 13.36 -19.43
C ILE A 628 6.55 11.99 -18.77
N SER A 629 5.40 11.31 -18.76
CA SER A 629 5.26 10.00 -18.17
C SER A 629 6.24 9.00 -18.77
N GLN A 630 6.26 8.87 -20.08
CA GLN A 630 7.16 7.97 -20.79
C GLN A 630 8.63 8.35 -20.61
N PHE A 631 8.95 9.64 -20.60
CA PHE A 631 10.33 10.08 -20.43
C PHE A 631 10.92 9.60 -19.09
N TRP A 632 10.31 9.96 -17.97
CA TRP A 632 10.93 9.68 -16.69
C TRP A 632 10.83 8.21 -16.28
N THR A 633 9.75 7.49 -16.68
CA THR A 633 9.63 6.05 -16.39
C THR A 633 10.66 5.23 -17.15
N ASN A 634 10.97 5.61 -18.40
CA ASN A 634 12.05 4.99 -19.17
C ASN A 634 13.43 5.30 -18.54
N GLU A 635 13.68 6.53 -18.09
CA GLU A 635 14.92 6.91 -17.40
C GLU A 635 15.08 6.14 -16.06
N ALA A 636 13.99 5.97 -15.29
CA ALA A 636 14.00 5.18 -14.08
C ALA A 636 14.33 3.71 -14.37
N PHE A 637 13.78 3.15 -15.44
CA PHE A 637 14.00 1.76 -15.82
C PHE A 637 15.46 1.46 -16.25
N GLN A 638 16.25 2.47 -16.60
CA GLN A 638 17.69 2.32 -16.85
C GLN A 638 18.53 2.23 -15.57
N GLN A 639 17.97 2.61 -14.42
CA GLN A 639 18.69 2.63 -13.16
C GLN A 639 18.70 1.24 -12.50
N VAL A 640 19.85 0.88 -11.95
CA VAL A 640 20.08 -0.41 -11.25
C VAL A 640 20.87 -0.13 -9.97
N THR A 641 20.50 -0.79 -8.88
CA THR A 641 21.25 -0.67 -7.62
C THR A 641 22.64 -1.31 -7.74
N PRO A 642 23.70 -0.64 -7.25
CA PRO A 642 25.07 -1.12 -7.43
C PRO A 642 25.37 -2.45 -6.72
N GLU A 643 24.80 -2.67 -5.53
CA GLU A 643 25.12 -3.83 -4.68
C GLU A 643 24.16 -5.01 -4.86
N THR A 644 22.87 -4.73 -4.97
CA THR A 644 21.84 -5.78 -5.01
C THR A 644 21.37 -6.12 -6.42
N GLY A 645 21.75 -5.31 -7.43
CA GLY A 645 21.39 -5.54 -8.83
C GLY A 645 19.92 -5.33 -9.16
N LYS A 646 19.13 -4.74 -8.26
CA LYS A 646 17.71 -4.47 -8.46
C LYS A 646 17.52 -3.31 -9.44
N ARG A 647 16.60 -3.46 -10.37
CA ARG A 647 16.24 -2.41 -11.34
C ARG A 647 15.13 -1.53 -10.77
N TYR A 648 15.18 -0.23 -11.07
CA TYR A 648 14.09 0.68 -10.75
C TYR A 648 12.98 0.61 -11.80
N ARG A 649 11.72 0.79 -11.38
CA ARG A 649 10.55 0.90 -12.25
C ARG A 649 9.63 2.04 -11.79
N GLY A 650 8.88 2.63 -12.73
CA GLY A 650 8.02 3.77 -12.45
C GLY A 650 6.62 3.39 -12.00
N GLY A 651 6.03 4.26 -11.18
CA GLY A 651 4.65 4.23 -10.76
C GLY A 651 4.09 5.62 -10.50
N TYR A 652 2.78 5.71 -10.29
CA TYR A 652 2.09 6.92 -9.87
C TYR A 652 1.29 6.67 -8.62
N LEU A 653 1.99 6.55 -7.52
CA LEU A 653 1.41 6.48 -6.19
C LEU A 653 1.82 7.71 -5.39
N SER A 654 0.90 8.62 -5.15
CA SER A 654 1.21 9.87 -4.47
C SER A 654 1.25 9.74 -2.95
N TRP A 655 0.71 8.66 -2.39
CA TRP A 655 0.42 8.50 -0.97
C TRP A 655 -0.17 9.79 -0.38
N ASN A 656 0.60 10.59 0.41
CA ASN A 656 0.17 11.93 0.87
C ASN A 656 1.09 13.04 0.35
N TYR A 657 2.01 12.72 -0.54
CA TYR A 657 3.06 13.65 -0.95
C TYR A 657 2.53 14.83 -1.78
N TRP A 658 1.40 14.69 -2.48
CA TRP A 658 0.79 15.84 -3.17
C TRP A 658 0.33 16.94 -2.21
N VAL A 659 0.06 16.59 -0.95
CA VAL A 659 -0.24 17.54 0.14
C VAL A 659 1.06 18.01 0.78
N SER A 660 1.96 17.10 1.16
CA SER A 660 3.17 17.44 1.92
C SER A 660 4.23 18.19 1.12
N TYR A 661 4.30 18.02 -0.21
CA TYR A 661 5.19 18.81 -1.05
C TYR A 661 4.63 20.20 -1.43
N ALA A 662 3.35 20.47 -1.23
CA ALA A 662 2.72 21.73 -1.60
C ALA A 662 3.40 22.96 -0.99
N PRO A 663 3.77 22.98 0.32
CA PRO A 663 4.45 24.14 0.92
C PRO A 663 5.87 24.41 0.37
N THR A 664 6.59 23.35 -0.09
CA THR A 664 7.96 23.41 -0.56
C THR A 664 8.09 23.51 -2.08
N THR A 665 6.97 23.51 -2.80
CA THR A 665 6.92 23.74 -4.24
C THR A 665 6.45 25.16 -4.52
N ALA A 666 7.23 25.93 -5.26
CA ALA A 666 6.89 27.29 -5.66
C ALA A 666 5.57 27.35 -6.46
N ALA A 667 5.06 28.56 -6.72
CA ALA A 667 3.93 28.74 -7.63
C ALA A 667 4.26 28.16 -9.02
N THR A 668 3.27 27.60 -9.70
CA THR A 668 3.46 26.87 -10.96
C THR A 668 2.70 27.53 -12.11
N PRO A 669 3.15 27.38 -13.37
CA PRO A 669 2.56 28.02 -14.54
C PRO A 669 1.11 27.64 -14.85
N ASP A 670 0.58 26.56 -14.24
CA ASP A 670 -0.84 26.20 -14.32
C ASP A 670 -1.77 27.14 -13.55
N GLY A 671 -1.21 28.08 -12.76
CA GLY A 671 -1.92 29.07 -11.93
C GLY A 671 -2.01 28.68 -10.44
N ARG A 672 -1.36 27.59 -10.00
CA ARG A 672 -1.29 27.14 -8.60
C ARG A 672 -0.36 28.06 -7.80
N LYS A 673 -0.80 28.51 -6.64
CA LYS A 673 0.04 29.21 -5.64
C LYS A 673 0.83 28.25 -4.79
N ARG A 674 1.96 28.69 -4.23
CA ARG A 674 2.69 27.91 -3.20
C ARG A 674 1.74 27.55 -2.05
N GLY A 675 1.81 26.32 -1.57
CA GLY A 675 0.96 25.81 -0.49
C GLY A 675 -0.39 25.26 -0.94
N GLN A 676 -0.84 25.54 -2.17
CA GLN A 676 -1.97 24.83 -2.74
C GLN A 676 -1.56 23.40 -3.13
N PHE A 677 -2.49 22.44 -2.99
CA PHE A 677 -2.23 21.03 -3.28
C PHE A 677 -1.72 20.82 -4.71
N LEU A 678 -0.85 19.85 -4.87
CA LEU A 678 -0.43 19.33 -6.17
C LEU A 678 -1.48 18.34 -6.68
N SER A 679 -1.35 17.87 -7.91
CA SER A 679 -2.21 16.80 -8.40
C SER A 679 -1.80 15.45 -7.83
N ASN A 680 -2.77 14.56 -7.67
CA ASN A 680 -2.65 13.26 -7.04
C ASN A 680 -2.60 12.14 -8.09
N GLY A 681 -1.56 11.28 -8.05
CA GLY A 681 -1.43 10.16 -8.98
C GLY A 681 -1.54 10.63 -10.44
N VAL A 682 -2.46 10.00 -11.18
CA VAL A 682 -2.81 10.40 -12.55
C VAL A 682 -4.16 11.16 -12.62
N CYS A 683 -4.66 11.66 -11.48
CA CYS A 683 -5.86 12.48 -11.45
C CYS A 683 -5.59 13.87 -12.05
N PRO A 684 -6.59 14.52 -12.66
CA PRO A 684 -6.53 15.94 -12.96
C PRO A 684 -6.26 16.81 -11.73
N VAL A 685 -5.82 18.03 -11.94
CA VAL A 685 -5.80 19.04 -10.85
C VAL A 685 -7.24 19.29 -10.38
N ASN A 686 -7.46 19.32 -9.07
CA ASN A 686 -8.80 19.52 -8.50
C ASN A 686 -9.49 20.77 -9.11
N GLY A 687 -10.68 20.56 -9.70
CA GLY A 687 -11.48 21.59 -10.36
C GLY A 687 -11.00 22.01 -11.77
N ALA A 688 -10.03 21.31 -12.34
CA ALA A 688 -9.58 21.54 -13.72
C ALA A 688 -10.36 20.70 -14.76
N ASP A 689 -10.92 19.59 -14.36
CA ASP A 689 -11.67 18.61 -15.17
C ASP A 689 -13.13 19.04 -15.37
N ARG A 690 -13.37 19.91 -16.35
CA ARG A 690 -14.68 20.56 -16.58
C ARG A 690 -15.62 19.80 -17.51
N LEU A 691 -15.11 18.84 -18.27
CA LEU A 691 -15.87 18.10 -19.30
C LEU A 691 -16.40 16.75 -18.81
N GLY A 692 -16.27 16.49 -17.49
CA GLY A 692 -16.85 15.34 -16.82
C GLY A 692 -16.05 14.04 -16.94
N PRO A 693 -16.56 12.94 -16.32
CA PRO A 693 -15.77 11.73 -16.09
C PRO A 693 -15.32 11.02 -17.37
N THR A 694 -16.08 11.12 -18.46
CA THR A 694 -15.70 10.51 -19.74
C THR A 694 -14.46 11.17 -20.34
N ALA A 695 -14.35 12.51 -20.24
CA ALA A 695 -13.17 13.23 -20.71
C ALA A 695 -11.94 12.87 -19.86
N VAL A 696 -12.10 12.78 -18.54
CA VAL A 696 -11.03 12.33 -17.63
C VAL A 696 -10.55 10.93 -17.99
N VAL A 697 -11.47 9.99 -18.23
CA VAL A 697 -11.13 8.61 -18.61
C VAL A 697 -10.33 8.57 -19.91
N LYS A 698 -10.67 9.40 -20.91
CA LYS A 698 -9.91 9.48 -22.15
C LYS A 698 -8.52 10.06 -21.95
N SER A 699 -8.38 11.15 -21.17
CA SER A 699 -7.08 11.74 -20.86
C SER A 699 -6.16 10.72 -20.14
N VAL A 700 -6.68 9.93 -19.19
CA VAL A 700 -5.93 8.83 -18.56
C VAL A 700 -5.52 7.77 -19.60
N GLY A 701 -6.40 7.44 -20.53
CA GLY A 701 -6.10 6.49 -21.62
C GLY A 701 -4.95 6.92 -22.53
N HIS A 702 -4.73 8.22 -22.67
CA HIS A 702 -3.64 8.77 -23.50
C HIS A 702 -2.26 8.75 -22.83
N LEU A 703 -2.16 8.41 -21.53
CA LEU A 703 -0.88 8.48 -20.79
C LEU A 703 0.16 7.44 -21.21
N GLY A 704 -0.21 6.39 -21.92
CA GLY A 704 0.75 5.33 -22.26
C GLY A 704 1.23 4.57 -21.03
N LEU A 705 0.29 4.10 -20.19
CA LEU A 705 0.58 3.48 -18.89
C LEU A 705 1.30 2.11 -18.98
N GLU A 706 1.57 1.63 -20.18
CA GLU A 706 2.41 0.44 -20.40
C GLU A 706 3.86 0.59 -19.91
N THR A 707 4.36 1.82 -19.75
CA THR A 707 5.69 2.09 -19.19
C THR A 707 5.66 2.32 -17.67
N VAL A 708 4.52 2.06 -17.03
CA VAL A 708 4.26 2.30 -15.60
C VAL A 708 3.92 0.98 -14.88
N PRO A 709 4.87 0.03 -14.82
CA PRO A 709 4.59 -1.32 -14.32
C PRO A 709 4.22 -1.38 -12.83
N ASN A 710 4.62 -0.38 -12.04
CA ASN A 710 4.23 -0.33 -10.62
C ASN A 710 2.77 0.09 -10.40
N GLY A 711 2.07 0.51 -11.46
CA GLY A 711 0.67 0.94 -11.40
C GLY A 711 0.50 2.46 -11.33
N ALA A 712 -0.71 2.91 -11.67
CA ALA A 712 -1.05 4.32 -11.74
C ALA A 712 -2.36 4.61 -11.00
N SER A 713 -2.28 5.35 -9.90
CA SER A 713 -3.43 5.69 -9.06
C SER A 713 -4.31 6.73 -9.73
N HIS A 714 -5.52 6.32 -10.10
CA HIS A 714 -6.60 7.22 -10.49
C HIS A 714 -7.75 7.12 -9.50
N THR A 715 -8.22 8.22 -8.96
CA THR A 715 -9.35 8.28 -8.02
C THR A 715 -10.45 9.14 -8.60
N MET A 716 -11.67 8.60 -8.64
CA MET A 716 -12.87 9.33 -9.03
C MET A 716 -13.85 9.38 -7.86
N SER A 717 -14.59 10.49 -7.73
CA SER A 717 -15.60 10.65 -6.70
C SER A 717 -16.97 10.86 -7.34
N PHE A 718 -17.98 10.16 -6.80
CA PHE A 718 -19.37 10.30 -7.23
C PHE A 718 -20.29 10.60 -6.07
N SER A 719 -21.35 11.38 -6.32
CA SER A 719 -22.36 11.63 -5.29
C SER A 719 -23.16 10.36 -4.99
N PRO A 720 -23.38 10.03 -3.70
CA PRO A 720 -24.24 8.91 -3.33
C PRO A 720 -25.65 9.01 -3.89
N SER A 721 -26.19 10.23 -4.00
CA SER A 721 -27.53 10.48 -4.57
C SER A 721 -27.64 10.07 -6.04
N LEU A 722 -26.55 10.23 -6.78
CA LEU A 722 -26.49 9.88 -8.20
C LEU A 722 -26.58 8.36 -8.41
N LEU A 723 -25.87 7.57 -7.59
CA LEU A 723 -25.81 6.11 -7.76
C LEU A 723 -27.00 5.34 -7.15
N ARG A 724 -27.99 6.04 -6.58
CA ARG A 724 -29.28 5.41 -6.19
C ARG A 724 -30.04 4.88 -7.39
N SER A 725 -29.94 5.55 -8.54
CA SER A 725 -30.60 5.13 -9.77
C SER A 725 -29.93 3.89 -10.37
N ALA A 726 -30.71 2.87 -10.72
CA ALA A 726 -30.20 1.70 -11.45
C ALA A 726 -29.61 2.08 -12.81
N GLU A 727 -30.19 3.07 -13.48
CA GLU A 727 -29.68 3.61 -14.76
C GLU A 727 -28.26 4.15 -14.58
N ASN A 728 -28.01 4.94 -13.53
CA ASN A 728 -26.70 5.52 -13.30
C ASN A 728 -25.68 4.48 -12.84
N ARG A 729 -26.09 3.45 -12.08
CA ARG A 729 -25.23 2.30 -11.79
C ARG A 729 -24.83 1.57 -13.07
N HIS A 730 -25.76 1.41 -14.01
CA HIS A 730 -25.46 0.82 -15.32
C HIS A 730 -24.48 1.68 -16.14
N LYS A 731 -24.63 3.01 -16.10
CA LYS A 731 -23.66 3.94 -16.72
C LYS A 731 -22.28 3.83 -16.07
N LEU A 732 -22.20 3.71 -14.74
CA LEU A 732 -20.93 3.46 -14.04
C LEU A 732 -20.28 2.14 -14.49
N ALA A 733 -21.05 1.06 -14.62
CA ALA A 733 -20.54 -0.20 -15.17
C ALA A 733 -19.97 -0.02 -16.59
N GLY A 734 -20.64 0.76 -17.43
CA GLY A 734 -20.15 1.14 -18.76
C GLY A 734 -18.85 1.94 -18.70
N LEU A 735 -18.74 2.89 -17.77
CA LEU A 735 -17.55 3.69 -17.55
C LEU A 735 -16.35 2.82 -17.12
N LEU A 736 -16.57 1.83 -16.23
CA LEU A 736 -15.52 0.90 -15.80
C LEU A 736 -15.00 0.07 -16.98
N ARG A 737 -15.88 -0.43 -17.84
CA ARG A 737 -15.47 -1.13 -19.07
C ARG A 737 -14.69 -0.23 -20.02
N ALA A 738 -15.16 1.00 -20.22
CA ALA A 738 -14.48 1.99 -21.06
C ALA A 738 -13.09 2.32 -20.51
N TYR A 739 -12.94 2.45 -19.19
CA TYR A 739 -11.67 2.73 -18.55
C TYR A 739 -10.59 1.65 -18.86
N GLY A 740 -10.97 0.38 -18.78
CA GLY A 740 -10.07 -0.72 -19.21
C GLY A 740 -9.76 -0.67 -20.71
N GLN A 741 -10.74 -0.35 -21.55
CA GLN A 741 -10.57 -0.31 -23.02
C GLN A 741 -9.63 0.81 -23.48
N VAL A 742 -9.62 1.97 -22.82
CA VAL A 742 -8.76 3.10 -23.19
C VAL A 742 -7.33 3.00 -22.67
N GLY A 743 -7.02 2.07 -21.77
CA GLY A 743 -5.66 1.86 -21.28
C GLY A 743 -5.46 2.12 -19.79
N GLY A 744 -6.52 2.42 -19.04
CA GLY A 744 -6.43 2.60 -17.58
C GLY A 744 -5.99 1.32 -16.87
N THR A 745 -5.07 1.42 -15.90
CA THR A 745 -4.53 0.26 -15.17
C THR A 745 -5.19 0.06 -13.81
N CYS A 746 -5.48 1.15 -13.11
CA CYS A 746 -6.05 1.11 -11.77
C CYS A 746 -7.03 2.26 -11.56
N LEU A 747 -8.19 1.96 -11.02
CA LEU A 747 -9.22 2.94 -10.68
C LEU A 747 -9.69 2.74 -9.23
N GLN A 748 -9.81 3.84 -8.52
CA GLN A 748 -10.36 3.93 -7.18
C GLN A 748 -11.62 4.79 -7.21
N VAL A 749 -12.68 4.37 -6.54
CA VAL A 749 -13.96 5.08 -6.58
C VAL A 749 -14.40 5.43 -5.16
N ASN A 750 -14.57 6.74 -4.89
CA ASN A 750 -15.20 7.23 -3.67
C ASN A 750 -16.67 7.58 -3.94
N VAL A 751 -17.55 7.14 -3.04
CA VAL A 751 -18.97 7.50 -3.09
C VAL A 751 -19.35 8.13 -1.75
N VAL A 752 -19.03 9.42 -1.63
CA VAL A 752 -19.28 10.20 -0.42
C VAL A 752 -19.54 11.66 -0.81
N SER A 753 -20.44 12.35 -0.08
CA SER A 753 -20.69 13.75 -0.38
C SER A 753 -19.76 14.68 0.39
N PRO A 754 -19.39 15.84 -0.17
CA PRO A 754 -18.64 16.87 0.56
C PRO A 754 -19.34 17.33 1.84
N GLU A 755 -20.67 17.32 1.85
CA GLU A 755 -21.48 17.68 3.03
C GLU A 755 -21.28 16.69 4.17
N THR A 756 -21.27 15.37 3.86
CA THR A 756 -20.98 14.31 4.85
C THR A 756 -19.57 14.44 5.40
N LEU A 757 -18.60 14.73 4.56
CA LEU A 757 -17.20 14.92 4.98
C LEU A 757 -17.05 16.15 5.89
N ARG A 758 -17.71 17.27 5.57
CA ARG A 758 -17.72 18.47 6.45
C ARG A 758 -18.43 18.19 7.76
N ALA A 759 -19.52 17.43 7.74
CA ALA A 759 -20.20 17.03 8.97
C ALA A 759 -19.28 16.17 9.85
N ALA A 760 -18.51 15.25 9.24
CA ALA A 760 -17.54 14.41 9.93
C ALA A 760 -16.36 15.21 10.51
N GLN A 761 -15.93 16.30 9.87
CA GLN A 761 -14.93 17.22 10.46
C GLN A 761 -15.48 17.93 11.71
N ASN A 762 -16.76 18.29 11.69
CA ASN A 762 -17.39 19.04 12.78
C ASN A 762 -17.79 18.14 13.97
N ASP A 763 -18.17 16.89 13.71
CA ASP A 763 -18.55 15.90 14.73
C ASP A 763 -17.86 14.54 14.44
N PRO A 764 -16.55 14.42 14.73
CA PRO A 764 -15.80 13.20 14.47
C PRO A 764 -16.37 11.96 15.17
N ASP A 765 -16.98 12.13 16.34
CA ASP A 765 -17.47 11.00 17.13
C ASP A 765 -18.69 10.34 16.48
N ALA A 766 -19.53 11.11 15.78
CA ALA A 766 -20.68 10.58 15.06
C ALA A 766 -20.28 9.84 13.75
N TYR A 767 -19.08 10.10 13.24
CA TYR A 767 -18.61 9.57 11.94
C TYR A 767 -17.35 8.69 12.06
N ARG A 768 -17.10 8.07 13.21
CA ARG A 768 -15.87 7.31 13.49
C ARG A 768 -15.58 6.19 12.48
N ASN A 769 -16.62 5.61 11.90
CA ASN A 769 -16.55 4.51 10.93
C ASN A 769 -16.64 4.97 9.46
N LEU A 770 -16.59 6.28 9.20
CA LEU A 770 -16.62 6.78 7.82
C LEU A 770 -15.31 6.45 7.12
N LEU A 771 -15.34 5.48 6.22
CA LEU A 771 -14.20 5.08 5.40
C LEU A 771 -14.09 5.93 4.14
N VAL A 772 -12.88 6.34 3.82
CA VAL A 772 -12.56 7.04 2.56
C VAL A 772 -11.33 6.42 1.90
N ARG A 773 -11.27 6.53 0.58
CA ARG A 773 -10.06 6.22 -0.18
C ARG A 773 -9.24 7.50 -0.34
N VAL A 774 -8.01 7.46 0.12
CA VAL A 774 -7.10 8.62 0.04
C VAL A 774 -6.35 8.57 -1.29
N THR A 775 -5.34 7.74 -1.37
CA THR A 775 -4.59 7.43 -2.59
C THR A 775 -3.86 6.12 -2.35
N GLY A 776 -4.34 5.06 -2.96
CA GLY A 776 -3.75 3.73 -2.75
C GLY A 776 -4.12 3.08 -1.40
N TYR A 777 -4.60 3.81 -0.41
CA TYR A 777 -5.01 3.26 0.89
C TYR A 777 -6.37 3.77 1.35
N ASN A 778 -7.02 2.99 2.22
CA ASN A 778 -8.23 3.37 2.92
C ASN A 778 -7.87 3.98 4.29
N ALA A 779 -8.71 4.88 4.76
CA ALA A 779 -8.62 5.40 6.11
C ALA A 779 -10.00 5.73 6.66
N TYR A 780 -10.14 5.71 7.97
CA TYR A 780 -11.27 6.39 8.60
C TYR A 780 -11.05 7.90 8.47
N PHE A 781 -11.99 8.60 7.84
CA PHE A 781 -11.85 10.01 7.48
C PHE A 781 -11.49 10.89 8.70
N VAL A 782 -12.12 10.63 9.83
CA VAL A 782 -11.90 11.39 11.07
C VAL A 782 -10.50 11.19 11.68
N MET A 783 -9.76 10.19 11.23
CA MET A 783 -8.40 9.86 11.68
C MET A 783 -7.31 10.50 10.80
N LEU A 784 -7.69 11.13 9.71
CA LEU A 784 -6.77 11.84 8.83
C LEU A 784 -6.44 13.24 9.38
N GLY A 785 -5.24 13.73 9.10
CA GLY A 785 -4.90 15.13 9.35
C GLY A 785 -5.79 16.08 8.56
N LYS A 786 -5.99 17.27 9.11
CA LYS A 786 -6.94 18.26 8.56
C LYS A 786 -6.65 18.62 7.10
N GLU A 787 -5.38 18.73 6.70
CA GLU A 787 -5.00 19.07 5.35
C GLU A 787 -5.44 18.01 4.34
N ILE A 788 -5.35 16.72 4.72
CA ILE A 788 -5.81 15.62 3.88
C ILE A 788 -7.33 15.58 3.83
N GLN A 789 -8.01 15.82 4.97
CA GLN A 789 -9.46 15.93 5.00
C GLN A 789 -9.95 17.06 4.08
N ASP A 790 -9.32 18.24 4.16
CA ASP A 790 -9.66 19.40 3.33
C ASP A 790 -9.42 19.12 1.83
N GLU A 791 -8.36 18.37 1.52
CA GLU A 791 -8.08 17.94 0.15
C GLU A 791 -9.14 16.97 -0.37
N ILE A 792 -9.54 15.97 0.42
CA ILE A 792 -10.58 15.01 0.02
C ILE A 792 -11.92 15.72 -0.19
N ILE A 793 -12.26 16.70 0.65
CA ILE A 793 -13.46 17.54 0.50
C ILE A 793 -13.41 18.37 -0.78
N ALA A 794 -12.22 18.80 -1.18
CA ALA A 794 -12.02 19.64 -2.37
C ALA A 794 -12.01 18.86 -3.70
N ARG A 795 -12.05 17.53 -3.67
CA ARG A 795 -12.07 16.71 -4.89
C ARG A 795 -13.37 16.92 -5.66
N GLU A 796 -13.24 16.96 -6.97
CA GLU A 796 -14.41 17.05 -7.85
C GLU A 796 -15.34 15.86 -7.65
N THR A 797 -16.63 16.12 -7.56
CA THR A 797 -17.66 15.10 -7.49
C THR A 797 -18.37 15.04 -8.84
N HIS A 798 -18.11 13.97 -9.59
CA HIS A 798 -18.63 13.85 -10.94
C HIS A 798 -20.14 13.57 -10.98
N ALA A 799 -20.79 14.11 -12.01
CA ALA A 799 -22.10 13.69 -12.49
C ALA A 799 -21.92 12.64 -13.60
N ILE A 800 -22.77 11.60 -13.64
CA ILE A 800 -22.75 10.53 -14.65
C ILE A 800 -23.85 10.75 -15.67
#